data_2583fdc2d4d55ead1e939bb29f1e0481
#
_entry.id   2583fdc2d4d55ead1e939bb29f1e0481
#
_cell.length_a   1.000
_cell.length_b   1.000
_cell.length_c   1.000
_cell.angle_alpha   90.00
_cell.angle_beta   90.00
_cell.angle_gamma   90.00
#
_symmetry.space_group_name_H-M   'P 1'
#
loop_
_entity.id
_entity.type
_entity.pdbx_description
1 polymer ?
#
loop_
_entity_poly.entity_id
_entity_poly.type
_entity_poly.pdbx_seq_one_letter_code
_entity_poly.pdbx_strand_id
1 'polypeptide(L)'
;MTVFVLAGLAGSGLADQPETEARPVHETIHGEAVTDNYRWLEGDNSDPSNMGLANDEVGAWTDSQNAYTRSVLDGLPGRKALEERLRELMEVPGIGSPSVYGNRYFYSKREGTQPQAIRYVRDGIDGDDRVLLDPQQIDPTGLTTVSWTAPNKDGSLMAFGMYASGDENSTLYLMDVESGEWLADVIPGKVRFSQWLPDNSGFFYSSLEDIDDAYSSIMKLHIIGTHHREDVVLFRQHDIEFFYGDLDKSEQEIEALKTTWGPFGMPSEDGRWMVVGYWTGTAGLDMWVADLDEWFRTGELNIKPMAIGKTGRIGGAHFDGDRLLLQHSFDAPNGTVSSIDLTNPGFENWETVVAVDDHLVIAGVSFARGIIAVDYLENAKTRIALFDFGGRSMGDLDLPGIGSGGLSVSDDRTTAFLSFSSYNMPRSIYHVDLATGNRELWARPDVPVDPSMIEVSQVWYDSKDGTPISMFLVHKKGIKLNGKNPTILYGYGGFNSSQTPYFSSTMYPWYEKGGVFAVANLRGGGEYGNAWHEAGMLDQKQNVFDDFIAAGEWLVTNGYTNPDQLGIAGGSNGGLLTGAVVVQRPDLFSAVISSVPLLDMVRYQNFLMARYWVPEYGTAEDASQYEFIKKYSPYQNVKPGVKYPATLLTAGENDMRVHPLHARKMAAIMQASSGSDIQAEPILLWVDRDAGHGGGKPLHLRIRDIADQRMFMMWQLGMFDE
;
A
#
# COMPACT_ATOMS: atom_id res chain seq x y z
N MET A 1 13.27 -14.42 45.74
CA MET A 1 13.64 -13.03 46.00
C MET A 1 15.07 -12.90 45.47
N THR A 2 15.18 -12.75 44.17
CA THR A 2 16.46 -12.58 43.48
C THR A 2 16.41 -11.17 42.87
N VAL A 3 17.19 -10.30 43.47
CA VAL A 3 17.33 -8.91 43.04
C VAL A 3 18.18 -8.93 41.77
N PHE A 4 17.59 -8.58 40.65
CA PHE A 4 18.32 -8.28 39.42
C PHE A 4 18.98 -6.91 39.59
N VAL A 5 20.30 -6.91 39.64
CA VAL A 5 21.10 -5.71 39.55
C VAL A 5 21.21 -5.34 38.07
N LEU A 6 20.51 -4.28 37.67
CA LEU A 6 20.76 -3.63 36.41
C LEU A 6 22.17 -3.05 36.44
N ALA A 7 23.07 -3.63 35.66
CA ALA A 7 24.40 -3.06 35.40
C ALA A 7 24.18 -1.78 34.57
N GLY A 8 24.44 -0.63 35.21
CA GLY A 8 24.26 0.67 34.59
C GLY A 8 25.13 0.83 33.34
N LEU A 9 24.52 1.24 32.26
CA LEU A 9 25.15 1.87 31.11
C LEU A 9 25.75 3.21 31.57
N ALA A 10 26.99 3.21 32.00
CA ALA A 10 27.72 4.41 32.33
C ALA A 10 28.40 4.96 31.08
N GLY A 11 27.91 6.10 30.56
CA GLY A 11 28.75 6.95 29.73
C GLY A 11 28.24 7.39 28.39
N SER A 12 27.12 8.03 28.35
CA SER A 12 26.68 9.22 27.62
C SER A 12 25.21 9.42 28.01
N GLY A 13 24.91 10.47 28.76
CA GLY A 13 23.54 10.68 29.22
C GLY A 13 22.60 10.72 28.00
N LEU A 14 21.60 9.83 27.99
CA LEU A 14 20.49 9.95 27.07
C LEU A 14 19.96 11.38 27.17
N ALA A 15 19.63 12.01 26.06
CA ALA A 15 18.93 13.29 26.10
C ALA A 15 17.64 13.11 26.89
N ASP A 16 17.23 14.13 27.64
CA ASP A 16 15.95 14.12 28.33
C ASP A 16 14.83 14.08 27.29
N GLN A 17 13.75 13.32 27.59
CA GLN A 17 12.56 13.34 26.76
C GLN A 17 12.02 14.78 26.67
N PRO A 18 11.79 15.33 25.47
CA PRO A 18 11.27 16.69 25.33
C PRO A 18 9.89 16.83 25.98
N GLU A 19 9.70 17.84 26.79
CA GLU A 19 8.37 18.19 27.30
C GLU A 19 7.54 18.79 26.18
N THR A 20 6.26 18.39 26.10
CA THR A 20 5.29 18.93 25.14
C THR A 20 4.25 19.76 25.88
N GLU A 21 4.16 21.05 25.55
CA GLU A 21 3.18 21.97 26.17
C GLU A 21 1.76 21.54 25.79
N ALA A 22 0.92 21.31 26.81
CA ALA A 22 -0.50 21.09 26.61
C ALA A 22 -1.20 22.45 26.41
N ARG A 23 -1.89 22.60 25.26
CA ARG A 23 -2.70 23.78 24.89
C ARG A 23 -4.13 23.33 24.63
N PRO A 24 -4.96 23.17 25.65
CA PRO A 24 -6.27 22.55 25.50
C PRO A 24 -7.18 23.36 24.58
N VAL A 25 -7.70 22.72 23.57
CA VAL A 25 -8.80 23.21 22.73
C VAL A 25 -10.06 22.46 23.14
N HIS A 26 -11.08 23.20 23.54
CA HIS A 26 -12.38 22.66 23.96
C HIS A 26 -13.39 22.86 22.85
N GLU A 27 -14.03 21.78 22.45
CA GLU A 27 -15.10 21.81 21.45
C GLU A 27 -16.23 20.88 21.84
N THR A 28 -17.37 21.04 21.19
CA THR A 28 -18.52 20.16 21.38
C THR A 28 -18.80 19.45 20.06
N ILE A 29 -18.70 18.11 20.05
CA ILE A 29 -18.98 17.27 18.91
C ILE A 29 -20.26 16.48 19.23
N HIS A 30 -21.33 16.69 18.47
CA HIS A 30 -22.65 16.07 18.64
C HIS A 30 -23.17 16.11 20.09
N GLY A 31 -22.93 17.22 20.81
CA GLY A 31 -23.35 17.43 22.20
C GLY A 31 -22.39 16.89 23.25
N GLU A 32 -21.32 16.23 22.88
CA GLU A 32 -20.26 15.78 23.79
C GLU A 32 -19.10 16.78 23.86
N ALA A 33 -18.63 17.10 25.05
CA ALA A 33 -17.45 17.93 25.25
C ALA A 33 -16.18 17.13 24.97
N VAL A 34 -15.36 17.60 24.03
CA VAL A 34 -14.08 17.01 23.65
C VAL A 34 -12.97 18.00 23.94
N THR A 35 -11.86 17.52 24.50
CA THR A 35 -10.66 18.33 24.74
C THR A 35 -9.48 17.76 24.00
N ASP A 36 -8.85 18.58 23.17
CA ASP A 36 -7.64 18.24 22.42
C ASP A 36 -6.47 19.09 22.94
N ASN A 37 -5.56 18.45 23.68
CA ASN A 37 -4.44 19.15 24.32
C ASN A 37 -3.30 19.49 23.36
N TYR A 38 -3.24 18.82 22.21
CA TYR A 38 -2.11 18.90 21.28
C TYR A 38 -2.55 19.25 19.85
N ARG A 39 -3.66 19.99 19.73
CA ARG A 39 -4.18 20.50 18.45
C ARG A 39 -3.13 21.30 17.67
N TRP A 40 -2.29 22.03 18.35
CA TRP A 40 -1.25 22.84 17.74
C TRP A 40 -0.19 22.04 16.97
N LEU A 41 -0.03 20.74 17.26
CA LEU A 41 0.85 19.83 16.53
C LEU A 41 0.30 19.41 15.14
N GLU A 42 -0.93 19.80 14.82
CA GLU A 42 -1.48 19.66 13.47
C GLU A 42 -0.79 20.61 12.49
N GLY A 43 -0.32 21.76 12.93
CA GLY A 43 0.23 22.83 12.12
C GLY A 43 -0.72 24.02 11.99
N ASP A 44 -0.65 24.75 10.88
CA ASP A 44 -1.54 25.87 10.58
C ASP A 44 -2.87 25.36 10.03
N ASN A 45 -3.95 25.64 10.74
CA ASN A 45 -5.33 25.31 10.40
C ASN A 45 -6.16 26.56 10.06
N SER A 46 -5.52 27.68 9.74
CA SER A 46 -6.21 28.95 9.43
C SER A 46 -6.99 28.88 8.11
N ASP A 47 -6.55 28.04 7.18
CA ASP A 47 -7.26 27.72 5.94
C ASP A 47 -7.96 26.36 6.03
N PRO A 48 -9.31 26.34 6.11
CA PRO A 48 -10.04 25.08 6.19
C PRO A 48 -9.92 24.19 4.94
N SER A 49 -9.53 24.73 3.79
CA SER A 49 -9.33 23.98 2.56
C SER A 49 -7.96 23.31 2.49
N ASN A 50 -7.00 23.77 3.31
CA ASN A 50 -5.63 23.24 3.33
C ASN A 50 -5.07 23.24 4.75
N MET A 51 -5.69 22.42 5.61
CA MET A 51 -5.32 22.31 7.02
C MET A 51 -4.02 21.53 7.23
N GLY A 52 -3.32 21.86 8.29
CA GLY A 52 -2.15 21.10 8.73
C GLY A 52 -0.84 21.54 8.10
N LEU A 53 -0.76 22.73 7.50
CA LEU A 53 0.50 23.23 6.96
C LEU A 53 1.56 23.32 8.04
N ALA A 54 2.73 22.73 7.78
CA ALA A 54 3.85 22.77 8.71
C ALA A 54 4.28 24.21 8.98
N ASN A 55 4.49 24.55 10.26
CA ASN A 55 5.02 25.85 10.69
C ASN A 55 6.32 25.66 11.48
N ASP A 56 7.05 26.75 11.71
CA ASP A 56 8.36 26.73 12.39
C ASP A 56 8.29 26.12 13.80
N GLU A 57 7.19 26.32 14.53
CA GLU A 57 7.02 25.81 15.88
C GLU A 57 6.89 24.27 15.89
N VAL A 58 6.03 23.73 15.04
CA VAL A 58 5.87 22.28 14.86
C VAL A 58 7.16 21.66 14.31
N GLY A 59 7.83 22.38 13.41
CA GLY A 59 9.14 21.97 12.89
C GLY A 59 10.18 21.83 14.01
N ALA A 60 10.35 22.86 14.84
CA ALA A 60 11.32 22.86 15.95
C ALA A 60 10.99 21.78 17.02
N TRP A 61 9.71 21.58 17.32
CA TRP A 61 9.27 20.51 18.24
C TRP A 61 9.60 19.12 17.64
N THR A 62 9.31 18.92 16.36
CA THR A 62 9.61 17.67 15.66
C THR A 62 11.11 17.38 15.68
N ASP A 63 11.97 18.38 15.44
CA ASP A 63 13.42 18.21 15.49
C ASP A 63 13.93 17.83 16.89
N SER A 64 13.31 18.37 17.96
CA SER A 64 13.63 17.97 19.32
C SER A 64 13.27 16.51 19.60
N GLN A 65 12.10 16.04 19.13
CA GLN A 65 11.68 14.64 19.24
C GLN A 65 12.59 13.71 18.41
N ASN A 66 12.96 14.12 17.21
CA ASN A 66 13.91 13.40 16.36
C ASN A 66 15.28 13.27 17.04
N ALA A 67 15.79 14.34 17.66
CA ALA A 67 17.05 14.33 18.39
C ALA A 67 17.01 13.37 19.59
N TYR A 68 15.91 13.39 20.36
CA TYR A 68 15.68 12.43 21.44
C TYR A 68 15.67 10.99 20.92
N THR A 69 14.89 10.69 19.90
CA THR A 69 14.80 9.35 19.29
C THR A 69 16.16 8.87 18.79
N ARG A 70 16.94 9.72 18.13
CA ARG A 70 18.31 9.39 17.72
C ARG A 70 19.24 9.10 18.91
N SER A 71 19.16 9.91 19.99
CA SER A 71 19.98 9.67 21.17
C SER A 71 19.73 8.30 21.79
N VAL A 72 18.50 7.80 21.74
CA VAL A 72 18.13 6.46 22.24
C VAL A 72 18.58 5.39 21.26
N LEU A 73 18.12 5.45 20.00
CA LEU A 73 18.32 4.36 19.03
C LEU A 73 19.78 4.23 18.58
N ASP A 74 20.51 5.33 18.41
CA ASP A 74 21.91 5.29 17.97
C ASP A 74 22.85 4.76 19.05
N GLY A 75 22.43 4.88 20.32
CA GLY A 75 23.16 4.35 21.47
C GLY A 75 22.99 2.85 21.73
N LEU A 76 22.08 2.17 21.01
CA LEU A 76 21.77 0.77 21.30
C LEU A 76 22.94 -0.17 20.95
N PRO A 77 23.29 -1.11 21.85
CA PRO A 77 24.36 -2.08 21.61
C PRO A 77 24.10 -2.93 20.37
N GLY A 78 25.11 -3.11 19.52
CA GLY A 78 24.99 -3.94 18.32
C GLY A 78 24.37 -3.28 17.11
N ARG A 79 23.86 -2.03 17.22
CA ARG A 79 23.25 -1.28 16.10
C ARG A 79 24.14 -1.27 14.85
N LYS A 80 25.40 -0.91 15.00
CA LYS A 80 26.34 -0.83 13.87
C LYS A 80 26.53 -2.17 13.17
N ALA A 81 26.64 -3.27 13.94
CA ALA A 81 26.76 -4.61 13.38
C ALA A 81 25.46 -5.03 12.64
N LEU A 82 24.29 -4.64 13.15
CA LEU A 82 23.02 -4.88 12.44
C LEU A 82 22.94 -4.07 11.15
N GLU A 83 23.32 -2.79 11.14
CA GLU A 83 23.35 -1.97 9.92
C GLU A 83 24.29 -2.54 8.86
N GLU A 84 25.47 -3.02 9.25
CA GLU A 84 26.43 -3.70 8.37
C GLU A 84 25.78 -4.98 7.77
N ARG A 85 25.13 -5.79 8.61
CA ARG A 85 24.43 -6.99 8.15
C ARG A 85 23.24 -6.67 7.22
N LEU A 86 22.45 -5.65 7.55
CA LEU A 86 21.36 -5.18 6.69
C LEU A 86 21.89 -4.63 5.36
N ARG A 87 23.03 -3.96 5.37
CA ARG A 87 23.70 -3.52 4.16
C ARG A 87 24.04 -4.70 3.24
N GLU A 88 24.69 -5.74 3.77
CA GLU A 88 24.97 -6.97 3.04
C GLU A 88 23.72 -7.61 2.42
N LEU A 89 22.59 -7.60 3.17
CA LEU A 89 21.33 -8.20 2.76
C LEU A 89 20.54 -7.35 1.76
N MET A 90 20.77 -6.05 1.72
CA MET A 90 20.01 -5.10 0.89
C MET A 90 20.79 -4.58 -0.31
N GLU A 91 22.13 -4.61 -0.27
CA GLU A 91 22.99 -4.28 -1.41
C GLU A 91 23.10 -5.43 -2.42
N VAL A 92 22.23 -6.41 -2.34
CA VAL A 92 22.11 -7.49 -3.33
C VAL A 92 21.51 -6.95 -4.62
N PRO A 93 22.05 -7.33 -5.79
CA PRO A 93 21.42 -6.99 -7.07
C PRO A 93 19.98 -7.48 -7.14
N GLY A 94 19.09 -6.61 -7.59
CA GLY A 94 17.67 -6.92 -7.77
C GLY A 94 17.23 -6.62 -9.19
N ILE A 95 16.35 -7.47 -9.74
CA ILE A 95 15.76 -7.30 -11.06
C ILE A 95 14.24 -7.39 -10.97
N GLY A 96 13.55 -6.51 -11.69
CA GLY A 96 12.10 -6.53 -11.85
C GLY A 96 11.66 -7.47 -12.97
N SER A 97 10.40 -7.92 -12.90
CA SER A 97 9.78 -8.70 -13.98
C SER A 97 9.70 -7.85 -15.25
N PRO A 98 10.11 -8.38 -16.42
CA PRO A 98 9.99 -7.64 -17.66
C PRO A 98 8.53 -7.44 -18.07
N SER A 99 8.26 -6.27 -18.67
CA SER A 99 7.09 -6.02 -19.51
C SER A 99 7.53 -6.03 -20.97
N VAL A 100 6.75 -6.65 -21.86
CA VAL A 100 7.15 -6.89 -23.25
C VAL A 100 6.23 -6.13 -24.18
N TYR A 101 6.83 -5.30 -25.04
CA TYR A 101 6.16 -4.51 -26.07
C TYR A 101 6.86 -4.73 -27.41
N GLY A 102 6.14 -5.28 -28.39
CA GLY A 102 6.77 -5.77 -29.63
C GLY A 102 7.86 -6.81 -29.34
N ASN A 103 9.11 -6.52 -29.68
CA ASN A 103 10.27 -7.37 -29.35
C ASN A 103 11.17 -6.78 -28.25
N ARG A 104 10.69 -5.76 -27.52
CA ARG A 104 11.44 -5.04 -26.49
C ARG A 104 10.98 -5.45 -25.11
N TYR A 105 11.96 -5.73 -24.23
CA TYR A 105 11.78 -6.14 -22.84
C TYR A 105 12.20 -4.99 -21.93
N PHE A 106 11.25 -4.39 -21.23
CA PHE A 106 11.46 -3.28 -20.30
C PHE A 106 11.46 -3.79 -18.88
N TYR A 107 12.47 -3.49 -18.09
CA TYR A 107 12.55 -3.91 -16.69
C TYR A 107 13.42 -2.98 -15.86
N SER A 108 13.29 -3.10 -14.54
CA SER A 108 14.13 -2.38 -13.60
C SER A 108 15.25 -3.28 -13.09
N LYS A 109 16.44 -2.72 -12.92
CA LYS A 109 17.57 -3.41 -12.30
C LYS A 109 18.28 -2.46 -11.34
N ARG A 110 18.64 -2.96 -10.17
CA ARG A 110 19.43 -2.24 -9.18
C ARG A 110 20.65 -3.10 -8.82
N GLU A 111 21.81 -2.56 -8.94
CA GLU A 111 23.06 -3.22 -8.60
C GLU A 111 23.70 -2.61 -7.37
N GLY A 112 24.14 -3.49 -6.44
CA GLY A 112 24.92 -3.13 -5.26
C GLY A 112 24.33 -1.95 -4.47
N THR A 113 25.13 -0.90 -4.36
CA THR A 113 24.86 0.28 -3.52
C THR A 113 24.03 1.37 -4.20
N GLN A 114 23.54 1.14 -5.42
CA GLN A 114 22.70 2.12 -6.12
C GLN A 114 21.49 2.51 -5.27
N PRO A 115 21.25 3.83 -5.06
CA PRO A 115 20.14 4.30 -4.24
C PRO A 115 18.77 3.94 -4.82
N GLN A 116 18.62 4.01 -6.16
CA GLN A 116 17.39 3.71 -6.90
C GLN A 116 17.66 2.68 -8.00
N ALA A 117 16.59 2.02 -8.47
CA ALA A 117 16.66 1.11 -9.61
C ALA A 117 16.74 1.88 -10.93
N ILE A 118 17.59 1.41 -11.82
CA ILE A 118 17.74 1.91 -13.20
C ILE A 118 16.72 1.18 -14.08
N ARG A 119 16.20 1.86 -15.11
CA ARG A 119 15.34 1.27 -16.13
C ARG A 119 16.19 0.84 -17.31
N TYR A 120 15.98 -0.40 -17.74
CA TYR A 120 16.66 -1.02 -18.86
C TYR A 120 15.67 -1.42 -19.94
N VAL A 121 16.18 -1.51 -21.16
CA VAL A 121 15.51 -2.15 -22.29
C VAL A 121 16.44 -3.15 -22.94
N ARG A 122 15.88 -4.17 -23.54
CA ARG A 122 16.58 -5.25 -24.24
C ARG A 122 15.80 -5.60 -25.50
N ASP A 123 16.47 -5.73 -26.64
CA ASP A 123 15.85 -6.18 -27.89
C ASP A 123 15.93 -7.71 -27.99
N GLY A 124 14.80 -8.37 -27.82
CA GLY A 124 14.69 -9.84 -27.67
C GLY A 124 15.09 -10.32 -26.29
N ILE A 125 14.65 -11.56 -25.95
CA ILE A 125 14.87 -12.13 -24.61
C ILE A 125 16.34 -12.35 -24.25
N ASP A 126 17.18 -12.62 -25.25
CA ASP A 126 18.62 -12.87 -25.13
C ASP A 126 19.47 -11.66 -25.52
N GLY A 127 18.85 -10.50 -25.79
CA GLY A 127 19.56 -9.27 -26.17
C GLY A 127 20.35 -8.67 -25.03
N ASP A 128 21.26 -7.76 -25.35
CA ASP A 128 22.07 -7.04 -24.37
C ASP A 128 21.26 -5.98 -23.61
N ASP A 129 21.59 -5.78 -22.32
CA ASP A 129 21.01 -4.73 -21.48
C ASP A 129 21.45 -3.35 -21.95
N ARG A 130 20.50 -2.49 -22.27
CA ARG A 130 20.73 -1.07 -22.56
C ARG A 130 20.07 -0.22 -21.47
N VAL A 131 20.84 0.68 -20.87
CA VAL A 131 20.29 1.66 -19.90
C VAL A 131 19.35 2.60 -20.65
N LEU A 132 18.14 2.72 -20.15
CA LEU A 132 17.12 3.60 -20.70
C LEU A 132 16.95 4.86 -19.84
N LEU A 133 16.85 4.68 -18.51
CA LEU A 133 16.65 5.79 -17.58
C LEU A 133 17.36 5.51 -16.26
N ASP A 134 18.34 6.35 -15.91
CA ASP A 134 19.09 6.29 -14.66
C ASP A 134 18.73 7.50 -13.77
N PRO A 135 17.91 7.32 -12.71
CA PRO A 135 17.54 8.41 -11.83
C PRO A 135 18.73 9.08 -11.12
N GLN A 136 19.83 8.37 -10.91
CA GLN A 136 21.02 8.91 -10.24
C GLN A 136 21.78 9.93 -11.10
N GLN A 137 21.62 9.87 -12.43
CA GLN A 137 22.19 10.89 -13.34
C GLN A 137 21.36 12.18 -13.34
N ILE A 138 20.08 12.09 -12.96
CA ILE A 138 19.16 13.21 -12.84
C ILE A 138 19.33 13.87 -11.48
N ASP A 139 19.34 13.06 -10.43
CA ASP A 139 19.46 13.50 -9.03
C ASP A 139 20.46 12.61 -8.27
N PRO A 140 21.70 13.08 -8.08
CA PRO A 140 22.71 12.33 -7.34
C PRO A 140 22.40 12.09 -5.85
N THR A 141 21.44 12.83 -5.28
CA THR A 141 20.99 12.57 -3.89
C THR A 141 20.21 11.26 -3.76
N GLY A 142 19.66 10.77 -4.89
CA GLY A 142 18.83 9.58 -4.96
C GLY A 142 17.40 9.78 -4.43
N LEU A 143 16.98 11.01 -4.14
CA LEU A 143 15.62 11.32 -3.68
C LEU A 143 14.60 11.32 -4.82
N THR A 144 15.05 11.50 -6.06
CA THR A 144 14.17 11.37 -7.24
C THR A 144 14.00 9.90 -7.63
N THR A 145 12.77 9.50 -7.86
CA THR A 145 12.41 8.13 -8.26
C THR A 145 11.55 8.11 -9.51
N VAL A 146 11.72 7.06 -10.33
CA VAL A 146 10.81 6.74 -11.44
C VAL A 146 9.63 5.96 -10.87
N SER A 147 8.46 6.60 -10.82
CA SER A 147 7.26 6.02 -10.21
C SER A 147 6.59 4.97 -11.10
N TRP A 148 6.55 5.25 -12.41
CA TRP A 148 5.96 4.37 -13.40
C TRP A 148 6.58 4.59 -14.79
N THR A 149 6.40 3.61 -15.67
CA THR A 149 6.79 3.65 -17.08
C THR A 149 5.68 3.04 -17.92
N ALA A 150 5.40 3.60 -19.10
CA ALA A 150 4.38 3.17 -20.03
C ALA A 150 4.92 3.23 -21.47
N PRO A 151 5.60 2.18 -21.96
CA PRO A 151 5.95 2.07 -23.36
C PRO A 151 4.71 2.03 -24.24
N ASN A 152 4.82 2.52 -25.49
CA ASN A 152 3.79 2.33 -26.50
C ASN A 152 3.79 0.90 -27.05
N LYS A 153 2.82 0.53 -27.86
CA LYS A 153 2.58 -0.86 -28.32
C LYS A 153 3.78 -1.50 -29.01
N ASP A 154 4.56 -0.75 -29.79
CA ASP A 154 5.76 -1.26 -30.49
C ASP A 154 7.06 -1.03 -29.69
N GLY A 155 6.97 -0.40 -28.53
CA GLY A 155 8.10 -0.11 -27.65
C GLY A 155 9.05 0.98 -28.18
N SER A 156 8.63 1.80 -29.16
CA SER A 156 9.46 2.88 -29.75
C SER A 156 9.48 4.14 -28.89
N LEU A 157 8.38 4.44 -28.22
CA LEU A 157 8.23 5.56 -27.29
C LEU A 157 7.95 5.06 -25.88
N MET A 158 8.33 5.84 -24.87
CA MET A 158 8.01 5.58 -23.47
C MET A 158 7.56 6.85 -22.76
N ALA A 159 6.37 6.84 -22.18
CA ALA A 159 5.98 7.80 -21.16
C ALA A 159 6.46 7.31 -19.78
N PHE A 160 6.90 8.22 -18.93
CA PHE A 160 7.31 7.86 -17.57
C PHE A 160 7.07 9.00 -16.58
N GLY A 161 6.78 8.63 -15.34
CA GLY A 161 6.56 9.57 -14.25
C GLY A 161 7.70 9.58 -13.26
N MET A 162 8.09 10.76 -12.79
CA MET A 162 9.05 10.93 -11.71
C MET A 162 8.51 11.87 -10.64
N TYR A 163 8.89 11.60 -9.39
CA TYR A 163 8.66 12.49 -8.24
C TYR A 163 9.88 12.48 -7.30
N ALA A 164 9.94 13.43 -6.37
CA ALA A 164 11.05 13.58 -5.44
C ALA A 164 10.59 13.46 -3.97
N SER A 165 11.50 13.04 -3.08
CA SER A 165 11.31 13.02 -1.62
C SER A 165 10.04 12.30 -1.13
N GLY A 166 9.49 11.40 -1.94
CA GLY A 166 8.31 10.62 -1.60
C GLY A 166 6.98 11.37 -1.63
N ASP A 167 6.90 12.55 -2.25
CA ASP A 167 5.69 13.37 -2.34
C ASP A 167 4.60 12.81 -3.27
N GLU A 168 4.92 11.80 -4.07
CA GLU A 168 4.03 11.14 -5.04
C GLU A 168 3.45 12.08 -6.11
N ASN A 169 3.94 13.30 -6.26
CA ASN A 169 3.50 14.27 -7.24
C ASN A 169 4.22 14.08 -8.59
N SER A 170 3.89 12.98 -9.28
CA SER A 170 4.55 12.62 -10.53
C SER A 170 4.39 13.69 -11.61
N THR A 171 5.52 14.10 -12.21
CA THR A 171 5.58 14.80 -13.48
C THR A 171 5.82 13.77 -14.58
N LEU A 172 5.06 13.85 -15.68
CA LEU A 172 5.22 12.98 -16.85
C LEU A 172 6.23 13.56 -17.81
N TYR A 173 7.06 12.68 -18.36
CA TYR A 173 8.03 12.92 -19.42
C TYR A 173 7.87 11.86 -20.52
N LEU A 174 8.34 12.19 -21.72
CA LEU A 174 8.40 11.27 -22.86
C LEU A 174 9.83 11.06 -23.32
N MET A 175 10.13 9.85 -23.84
CA MET A 175 11.39 9.56 -24.48
C MET A 175 11.24 8.69 -25.72
N ASP A 176 12.12 8.90 -26.70
CA ASP A 176 12.39 7.96 -27.78
C ASP A 176 13.26 6.82 -27.25
N VAL A 177 12.76 5.60 -27.34
CA VAL A 177 13.40 4.42 -26.74
C VAL A 177 14.68 4.03 -27.48
N GLU A 178 14.77 4.27 -28.79
CA GLU A 178 15.95 3.91 -29.59
C GLU A 178 17.15 4.78 -29.27
N SER A 179 16.95 6.12 -29.30
CA SER A 179 18.02 7.09 -29.03
C SER A 179 18.24 7.33 -27.53
N GLY A 180 17.22 7.08 -26.67
CA GLY A 180 17.21 7.50 -25.27
C GLY A 180 17.01 9.00 -25.06
N GLU A 181 16.73 9.75 -26.13
CA GLU A 181 16.49 11.21 -26.04
C GLU A 181 15.10 11.51 -25.48
N TRP A 182 15.01 12.50 -24.60
CA TRP A 182 13.74 12.98 -24.06
C TRP A 182 13.09 13.94 -25.06
N LEU A 183 11.78 13.79 -25.24
CA LEU A 183 10.98 14.74 -25.99
C LEU A 183 10.77 16.03 -25.18
N ALA A 184 10.26 17.06 -25.82
CA ALA A 184 10.03 18.36 -25.19
C ALA A 184 8.78 18.37 -24.26
N ASP A 185 7.98 17.34 -24.33
CA ASP A 185 6.69 17.25 -23.63
C ASP A 185 6.91 16.95 -22.13
N VAL A 186 6.44 17.87 -21.29
CA VAL A 186 6.52 17.77 -19.82
C VAL A 186 5.17 18.13 -19.22
N ILE A 187 4.56 17.22 -18.48
CA ILE A 187 3.24 17.39 -17.90
C ILE A 187 3.32 17.24 -16.37
N PRO A 188 3.21 18.33 -15.60
CA PRO A 188 3.15 18.29 -14.14
C PRO A 188 1.75 17.99 -13.63
N GLY A 189 1.57 17.75 -12.31
CA GLY A 189 0.28 17.71 -11.66
C GLY A 189 -0.18 16.32 -11.20
N LYS A 190 0.71 15.51 -10.63
CA LYS A 190 0.39 14.15 -10.14
C LYS A 190 -0.16 13.25 -11.24
N VAL A 191 0.54 13.26 -12.37
CA VAL A 191 0.09 12.62 -13.61
C VAL A 191 0.10 11.10 -13.49
N ARG A 192 -0.98 10.49 -13.99
CA ARG A 192 -1.12 9.05 -14.23
C ARG A 192 -1.41 8.82 -15.70
N PHE A 193 -0.57 8.05 -16.33
CA PHE A 193 -0.76 7.62 -17.72
C PHE A 193 -1.95 6.66 -17.81
N SER A 194 -2.74 6.77 -18.88
CA SER A 194 -3.85 5.85 -19.16
C SER A 194 -3.56 4.99 -20.39
N GLN A 195 -3.58 5.56 -21.60
CA GLN A 195 -3.41 4.78 -22.83
C GLN A 195 -2.87 5.64 -23.98
N TRP A 196 -2.00 5.06 -24.80
CA TRP A 196 -1.54 5.63 -26.07
C TRP A 196 -2.67 5.69 -27.10
N LEU A 197 -2.64 6.69 -28.00
CA LEU A 197 -3.42 6.64 -29.23
C LEU A 197 -2.85 5.55 -30.16
N PRO A 198 -3.69 4.89 -30.97
CA PRO A 198 -3.24 3.80 -31.85
C PRO A 198 -2.13 4.16 -32.85
N ASP A 199 -2.08 5.45 -33.24
CA ASP A 199 -1.08 6.00 -34.19
C ASP A 199 0.14 6.61 -33.49
N ASN A 200 0.24 6.50 -32.17
CA ASN A 200 1.28 7.07 -31.33
C ASN A 200 1.38 8.62 -31.40
N SER A 201 0.38 9.32 -31.93
CA SER A 201 0.38 10.80 -32.02
C SER A 201 0.11 11.50 -30.67
N GLY A 202 -0.37 10.75 -29.67
CA GLY A 202 -0.73 11.26 -28.35
C GLY A 202 -1.12 10.16 -27.37
N PHE A 203 -1.67 10.57 -26.24
CA PHE A 203 -2.09 9.64 -25.18
C PHE A 203 -3.11 10.26 -24.25
N PHE A 204 -3.92 9.41 -23.63
CA PHE A 204 -4.81 9.79 -22.54
C PHE A 204 -4.08 9.70 -21.20
N TYR A 205 -4.40 10.65 -20.30
CA TYR A 205 -3.84 10.68 -18.95
C TYR A 205 -4.79 11.35 -17.97
N SER A 206 -4.62 11.10 -16.69
CA SER A 206 -5.25 11.86 -15.61
C SER A 206 -4.22 12.64 -14.81
N SER A 207 -4.63 13.77 -14.25
CA SER A 207 -3.84 14.58 -13.33
C SER A 207 -4.76 15.25 -12.31
N LEU A 208 -4.20 15.99 -11.35
CA LEU A 208 -4.96 16.99 -10.61
C LEU A 208 -5.02 18.27 -11.42
N GLU A 209 -6.18 18.95 -11.44
CA GLU A 209 -6.34 20.27 -12.04
C GLU A 209 -5.68 21.34 -11.17
N ASP A 210 -5.80 21.17 -9.83
CA ASP A 210 -5.10 21.91 -8.81
C ASP A 210 -4.30 20.93 -7.94
N ILE A 211 -2.98 21.12 -7.83
CA ILE A 211 -2.10 20.23 -7.05
C ILE A 211 -2.39 20.28 -5.54
N ASP A 212 -2.94 21.37 -5.06
CA ASP A 212 -3.30 21.58 -3.67
C ASP A 212 -4.69 21.03 -3.34
N ASP A 213 -5.49 20.69 -4.36
CA ASP A 213 -6.79 20.00 -4.21
C ASP A 213 -6.70 18.54 -4.65
N ALA A 214 -6.60 17.64 -3.69
CA ALA A 214 -6.55 16.19 -3.93
C ALA A 214 -7.80 15.65 -4.67
N TYR A 215 -8.90 16.38 -4.66
CA TYR A 215 -10.19 16.00 -5.25
C TYR A 215 -10.47 16.67 -6.61
N SER A 216 -9.44 17.23 -7.24
CA SER A 216 -9.53 17.93 -8.54
C SER A 216 -9.11 17.05 -9.72
N SER A 217 -9.40 15.74 -9.70
CA SER A 217 -9.01 14.81 -10.77
C SER A 217 -9.62 15.22 -12.12
N ILE A 218 -8.78 15.19 -13.17
CA ILE A 218 -9.14 15.56 -14.54
C ILE A 218 -8.58 14.55 -15.54
N MET A 219 -9.40 14.12 -16.51
CA MET A 219 -8.99 13.27 -17.64
C MET A 219 -8.76 14.10 -18.89
N LYS A 220 -7.62 13.90 -19.55
CA LYS A 220 -7.18 14.67 -20.72
C LYS A 220 -6.61 13.80 -21.83
N LEU A 221 -6.64 14.34 -23.04
CA LEU A 221 -5.89 13.86 -24.19
C LEU A 221 -4.75 14.85 -24.49
N HIS A 222 -3.51 14.35 -24.49
CA HIS A 222 -2.31 15.08 -24.92
C HIS A 222 -1.91 14.68 -26.34
N ILE A 223 -1.55 15.66 -27.17
CA ILE A 223 -0.95 15.43 -28.50
C ILE A 223 0.54 15.76 -28.42
N ILE A 224 1.40 14.80 -28.77
CA ILE A 224 2.86 14.95 -28.70
C ILE A 224 3.32 16.17 -29.49
N GLY A 225 4.19 16.96 -28.86
CA GLY A 225 4.76 18.19 -29.42
C GLY A 225 3.88 19.42 -29.18
N THR A 226 2.74 19.31 -28.47
CA THR A 226 1.96 20.47 -28.03
C THR A 226 2.25 20.78 -26.56
N HIS A 227 1.84 21.96 -26.08
CA HIS A 227 1.99 22.27 -24.67
C HIS A 227 0.80 21.72 -23.87
N HIS A 228 1.04 21.12 -22.70
CA HIS A 228 0.02 20.47 -21.85
C HIS A 228 -1.20 21.36 -21.48
N ARG A 229 -1.08 22.68 -21.58
CA ARG A 229 -2.20 23.61 -21.39
C ARG A 229 -3.17 23.66 -22.58
N GLU A 230 -2.77 23.09 -23.71
CA GLU A 230 -3.59 22.97 -24.92
C GLU A 230 -4.32 21.61 -24.96
N ASP A 231 -4.10 20.75 -23.96
CA ASP A 231 -4.67 19.41 -23.89
C ASP A 231 -6.18 19.44 -23.80
N VAL A 232 -6.80 18.53 -24.52
CA VAL A 232 -8.25 18.41 -24.57
C VAL A 232 -8.76 17.74 -23.29
N VAL A 233 -9.62 18.43 -22.56
CA VAL A 233 -10.29 17.90 -21.36
C VAL A 233 -11.47 17.05 -21.78
N LEU A 234 -11.54 15.81 -21.24
CA LEU A 234 -12.67 14.91 -21.44
C LEU A 234 -13.71 15.09 -20.34
N PHE A 235 -13.28 15.05 -19.08
CA PHE A 235 -14.14 15.24 -17.90
C PHE A 235 -13.32 15.59 -16.66
N ARG A 236 -13.99 16.12 -15.63
CA ARG A 236 -13.44 16.47 -14.31
C ARG A 236 -14.20 15.78 -13.20
N GLN A 237 -13.56 15.63 -12.05
CA GLN A 237 -14.22 15.07 -10.86
C GLN A 237 -15.45 15.88 -10.43
N HIS A 238 -15.38 17.21 -10.55
CA HIS A 238 -16.49 18.09 -10.16
C HIS A 238 -17.57 18.27 -11.21
N ASP A 239 -17.41 17.67 -12.40
CA ASP A 239 -18.44 17.66 -13.45
C ASP A 239 -19.55 16.64 -13.13
N ILE A 240 -20.12 16.72 -11.93
CA ILE A 240 -21.10 15.72 -11.41
C ILE A 240 -22.31 15.58 -12.33
N GLU A 241 -22.77 16.67 -12.96
CA GLU A 241 -23.88 16.64 -13.90
C GLU A 241 -23.56 15.77 -15.14
N PHE A 242 -22.30 15.75 -15.59
CA PHE A 242 -21.86 14.88 -16.69
C PHE A 242 -22.05 13.39 -16.38
N PHE A 243 -21.75 12.97 -15.13
CA PHE A 243 -21.87 11.56 -14.72
C PHE A 243 -23.29 11.20 -14.27
N TYR A 244 -23.96 12.11 -13.55
CA TYR A 244 -25.14 11.79 -12.76
C TYR A 244 -26.36 12.66 -13.08
N GLY A 245 -26.29 13.56 -14.08
CA GLY A 245 -27.41 14.48 -14.40
C GLY A 245 -28.71 13.79 -14.76
N ASP A 246 -28.63 12.57 -15.33
CA ASP A 246 -29.81 11.77 -15.67
C ASP A 246 -30.20 10.77 -14.54
N LEU A 247 -29.51 10.79 -13.39
CA LEU A 247 -29.74 9.87 -12.28
C LEU A 247 -30.33 10.63 -11.07
N ASP A 248 -31.32 10.02 -10.41
CA ASP A 248 -31.94 10.57 -9.21
C ASP A 248 -31.07 10.36 -7.98
N LYS A 249 -30.17 11.32 -7.72
CA LYS A 249 -29.30 11.35 -6.52
C LYS A 249 -29.66 12.56 -5.64
N SER A 250 -29.67 12.35 -4.34
CA SER A 250 -29.85 13.43 -3.36
C SER A 250 -28.66 14.41 -3.36
N GLU A 251 -28.89 15.64 -2.90
CA GLU A 251 -27.82 16.64 -2.71
C GLU A 251 -26.69 16.11 -1.81
N GLN A 252 -27.01 15.31 -0.78
CA GLN A 252 -26.03 14.73 0.13
C GLN A 252 -25.15 13.68 -0.56
N GLU A 253 -25.74 12.82 -1.41
CA GLU A 253 -24.97 11.85 -2.21
C GLU A 253 -24.05 12.56 -3.20
N ILE A 254 -24.54 13.59 -3.88
CA ILE A 254 -23.74 14.40 -4.81
C ILE A 254 -22.57 15.07 -4.09
N GLU A 255 -22.79 15.65 -2.92
CA GLU A 255 -21.73 16.29 -2.15
C GLU A 255 -20.66 15.28 -1.70
N ALA A 256 -21.08 14.07 -1.28
CA ALA A 256 -20.17 13.00 -0.91
C ALA A 256 -19.28 12.54 -2.09
N LEU A 257 -19.81 12.51 -3.32
CA LEU A 257 -19.05 12.12 -4.51
C LEU A 257 -17.89 13.06 -4.81
N LYS A 258 -17.99 14.33 -4.49
CA LYS A 258 -16.94 15.33 -4.78
C LYS A 258 -15.61 15.03 -4.06
N THR A 259 -15.63 14.28 -2.98
CA THR A 259 -14.45 13.98 -2.16
C THR A 259 -14.12 12.47 -2.12
N THR A 260 -14.58 11.70 -3.11
CA THR A 260 -14.18 10.30 -3.33
C THR A 260 -12.94 10.22 -4.22
N TRP A 261 -12.52 9.00 -4.57
CA TRP A 261 -11.41 8.77 -5.52
C TRP A 261 -11.69 9.35 -6.92
N GLY A 262 -12.94 9.72 -7.20
CA GLY A 262 -13.38 10.37 -8.41
C GLY A 262 -13.31 9.50 -9.68
N PRO A 263 -13.32 10.17 -10.86
CA PRO A 263 -13.41 9.50 -12.13
C PRO A 263 -12.06 9.01 -12.66
N PHE A 264 -12.15 8.02 -13.55
CA PHE A 264 -11.06 7.58 -14.41
C PHE A 264 -11.56 7.19 -15.79
N GLY A 265 -10.67 7.18 -16.78
CA GLY A 265 -10.93 6.66 -18.11
C GLY A 265 -10.00 5.50 -18.43
N MET A 266 -10.54 4.44 -19.03
CA MET A 266 -9.81 3.28 -19.53
C MET A 266 -10.10 3.13 -21.03
N PRO A 267 -9.31 3.78 -21.91
CA PRO A 267 -9.46 3.67 -23.35
C PRO A 267 -9.03 2.30 -23.86
N SER A 268 -9.67 1.81 -24.90
CA SER A 268 -9.23 0.62 -25.63
C SER A 268 -7.96 0.90 -26.44
N GLU A 269 -7.14 -0.13 -26.67
CA GLU A 269 -5.91 0.00 -27.44
C GLU A 269 -6.13 0.37 -28.91
N ASP A 270 -7.27 -0.01 -29.49
CA ASP A 270 -7.66 0.35 -30.84
C ASP A 270 -8.23 1.79 -30.94
N GLY A 271 -8.41 2.47 -29.80
CA GLY A 271 -8.84 3.87 -29.71
C GLY A 271 -10.34 4.07 -29.94
N ARG A 272 -11.13 2.99 -30.02
CA ARG A 272 -12.57 3.09 -30.30
C ARG A 272 -13.44 3.33 -29.09
N TRP A 273 -13.17 2.65 -27.97
CA TRP A 273 -13.98 2.69 -26.78
C TRP A 273 -13.22 3.30 -25.58
N MET A 274 -13.96 3.90 -24.66
CA MET A 274 -13.47 4.26 -23.34
C MET A 274 -14.45 3.80 -22.28
N VAL A 275 -14.04 2.94 -21.37
CA VAL A 275 -14.76 2.74 -20.12
C VAL A 275 -14.47 3.91 -19.22
N VAL A 276 -15.51 4.56 -18.75
CA VAL A 276 -15.47 5.68 -17.79
C VAL A 276 -15.97 5.14 -16.46
N GLY A 277 -15.17 5.24 -15.43
CA GLY A 277 -15.55 4.83 -14.08
C GLY A 277 -15.55 6.01 -13.12
N TYR A 278 -16.39 5.95 -12.09
CA TYR A 278 -16.38 6.90 -10.98
C TYR A 278 -16.42 6.13 -9.66
N TRP A 279 -15.33 6.22 -8.91
CA TRP A 279 -15.25 5.60 -7.59
C TRP A 279 -16.12 6.34 -6.60
N THR A 280 -17.12 5.66 -6.07
CA THR A 280 -18.06 6.21 -5.09
C THR A 280 -17.68 5.87 -3.65
N GLY A 281 -16.65 5.01 -3.47
CA GLY A 281 -16.12 4.58 -2.19
C GLY A 281 -15.01 3.56 -2.34
N THR A 282 -14.56 2.95 -1.24
CA THR A 282 -13.52 1.91 -1.25
C THR A 282 -14.00 0.59 -1.87
N ALA A 283 -15.31 0.37 -1.91
CA ALA A 283 -15.96 -0.78 -2.52
C ALA A 283 -17.13 -0.39 -3.43
N GLY A 284 -17.24 0.86 -3.84
CA GLY A 284 -18.31 1.35 -4.73
C GLY A 284 -17.73 1.93 -6.02
N LEU A 285 -18.31 1.57 -7.15
CA LEU A 285 -17.88 2.03 -8.48
C LEU A 285 -19.08 2.08 -9.43
N ASP A 286 -19.33 3.26 -9.98
CA ASP A 286 -20.25 3.45 -11.10
C ASP A 286 -19.48 3.46 -12.43
N MET A 287 -20.05 2.85 -13.47
CA MET A 287 -19.38 2.66 -14.76
C MET A 287 -20.25 3.03 -15.95
N TRP A 288 -19.62 3.62 -16.94
CA TRP A 288 -20.17 3.96 -18.25
C TRP A 288 -19.21 3.56 -19.36
N VAL A 289 -19.67 3.58 -20.61
CA VAL A 289 -18.82 3.48 -21.80
C VAL A 289 -19.10 4.64 -22.74
N ALA A 290 -18.04 5.14 -23.37
CA ALA A 290 -18.09 6.15 -24.44
C ALA A 290 -17.54 5.58 -25.76
N ASP A 291 -18.11 5.98 -26.89
CA ASP A 291 -17.60 5.76 -28.23
C ASP A 291 -16.64 6.91 -28.58
N LEU A 292 -15.33 6.61 -28.64
CA LEU A 292 -14.30 7.61 -28.95
C LEU A 292 -14.32 8.02 -30.42
N ASP A 293 -14.73 7.14 -31.35
CA ASP A 293 -14.90 7.52 -32.76
C ASP A 293 -15.98 8.61 -32.91
N GLU A 294 -17.07 8.48 -32.14
CA GLU A 294 -18.10 9.53 -32.08
C GLU A 294 -17.51 10.84 -31.50
N TRP A 295 -16.78 10.74 -30.38
CA TRP A 295 -16.17 11.89 -29.73
C TRP A 295 -15.17 12.62 -30.64
N PHE A 296 -14.25 11.90 -31.30
CA PHE A 296 -13.30 12.51 -32.24
C PHE A 296 -13.99 13.21 -33.41
N ARG A 297 -15.16 12.74 -33.82
CA ARG A 297 -15.93 13.31 -34.91
C ARG A 297 -16.78 14.52 -34.50
N THR A 298 -17.33 14.52 -33.28
CA THR A 298 -18.32 15.54 -32.81
C THR A 298 -17.75 16.53 -31.82
N GLY A 299 -16.73 16.15 -31.08
CA GLY A 299 -16.22 16.87 -29.91
C GLY A 299 -17.05 16.66 -28.64
N GLU A 300 -18.13 15.87 -28.69
CA GLU A 300 -19.04 15.62 -27.57
C GLU A 300 -18.80 14.19 -27.03
N LEU A 301 -18.42 14.06 -25.76
CA LEU A 301 -18.23 12.77 -25.09
C LEU A 301 -19.56 12.31 -24.49
N ASN A 302 -20.23 11.37 -25.17
CA ASN A 302 -21.47 10.78 -24.71
C ASN A 302 -21.19 9.49 -23.97
N ILE A 303 -21.66 9.34 -22.70
CA ILE A 303 -21.47 8.15 -21.89
C ILE A 303 -22.78 7.36 -21.75
N LYS A 304 -22.71 6.02 -21.89
CA LYS A 304 -23.83 5.09 -21.70
C LYS A 304 -23.61 4.27 -20.43
N PRO A 305 -24.62 4.13 -19.53
CA PRO A 305 -24.47 3.34 -18.32
C PRO A 305 -24.10 1.88 -18.59
N MET A 306 -23.18 1.35 -17.81
CA MET A 306 -22.77 -0.04 -17.78
C MET A 306 -23.20 -0.71 -16.46
N ALA A 307 -22.72 -0.19 -15.34
CA ALA A 307 -23.03 -0.69 -13.99
C ALA A 307 -23.13 0.52 -13.05
N ILE A 308 -24.32 0.83 -12.57
CA ILE A 308 -24.61 1.98 -11.72
C ILE A 308 -25.16 1.52 -10.39
N GLY A 309 -24.72 2.14 -9.27
CA GLY A 309 -25.14 1.82 -7.91
C GLY A 309 -24.70 0.43 -7.44
N LYS A 310 -23.65 -0.12 -8.04
CA LYS A 310 -23.11 -1.44 -7.68
C LYS A 310 -22.01 -1.31 -6.64
N THR A 311 -22.03 -2.23 -5.67
CA THR A 311 -20.93 -2.42 -4.75
C THR A 311 -19.98 -3.47 -5.33
N GLY A 312 -18.71 -3.15 -5.41
CA GLY A 312 -17.68 -4.04 -5.96
C GLY A 312 -16.51 -3.27 -6.54
N ARG A 313 -15.56 -4.01 -7.06
CA ARG A 313 -14.34 -3.50 -7.67
C ARG A 313 -14.16 -4.10 -9.06
N ILE A 314 -13.33 -3.47 -9.85
CA ILE A 314 -12.83 -4.01 -11.12
C ILE A 314 -11.34 -4.29 -11.02
N GLY A 315 -10.86 -5.17 -11.89
CA GLY A 315 -9.45 -5.52 -12.03
C GLY A 315 -9.03 -5.59 -13.48
N GLY A 316 -8.39 -6.69 -13.90
CA GLY A 316 -7.92 -6.88 -15.26
C GLY A 316 -9.03 -6.74 -16.30
N ALA A 317 -8.70 -6.06 -17.40
CA ALA A 317 -9.60 -5.80 -18.52
C ALA A 317 -8.90 -6.08 -19.85
N HIS A 318 -9.65 -6.55 -20.85
CA HIS A 318 -9.16 -6.76 -22.21
C HIS A 318 -10.24 -6.42 -23.23
N PHE A 319 -9.93 -5.49 -24.13
CA PHE A 319 -10.80 -5.10 -25.22
C PHE A 319 -10.51 -5.97 -26.45
N ASP A 320 -11.55 -6.51 -27.07
CA ASP A 320 -11.53 -7.29 -28.30
C ASP A 320 -12.61 -6.73 -29.25
N GLY A 321 -12.30 -5.65 -29.95
CA GLY A 321 -13.23 -4.85 -30.71
C GLY A 321 -14.39 -4.30 -29.87
N ASP A 322 -15.62 -4.69 -30.16
CA ASP A 322 -16.82 -4.27 -29.42
C ASP A 322 -17.06 -5.07 -28.13
N ARG A 323 -16.16 -6.00 -27.81
CA ARG A 323 -16.23 -6.87 -26.62
C ARG A 323 -15.21 -6.45 -25.56
N LEU A 324 -15.66 -6.39 -24.32
CA LEU A 324 -14.78 -6.22 -23.15
C LEU A 324 -14.84 -7.48 -22.27
N LEU A 325 -13.68 -8.09 -21.98
CA LEU A 325 -13.53 -9.04 -20.89
C LEU A 325 -13.09 -8.25 -19.64
N LEU A 326 -13.86 -8.34 -18.56
CA LEU A 326 -13.62 -7.56 -17.34
C LEU A 326 -13.68 -8.44 -16.10
N GLN A 327 -12.63 -8.37 -15.29
CA GLN A 327 -12.69 -8.85 -13.90
C GLN A 327 -13.48 -7.87 -13.06
N HIS A 328 -14.46 -8.35 -12.27
CA HIS A 328 -15.20 -7.53 -11.32
C HIS A 328 -15.72 -8.35 -10.14
N SER A 329 -16.18 -7.63 -9.10
CA SER A 329 -16.83 -8.25 -7.95
C SER A 329 -18.27 -7.74 -7.72
N PHE A 330 -18.90 -7.10 -8.71
CA PHE A 330 -20.33 -6.71 -8.65
C PHE A 330 -21.21 -7.94 -8.57
N ASP A 331 -22.06 -8.03 -7.54
CA ASP A 331 -22.89 -9.19 -7.23
C ASP A 331 -22.12 -10.54 -7.20
N ALA A 332 -20.78 -10.48 -7.03
CA ALA A 332 -19.82 -11.60 -7.09
C ALA A 332 -18.72 -11.41 -6.02
N PRO A 333 -18.99 -11.69 -4.74
CA PRO A 333 -18.13 -11.27 -3.62
C PRO A 333 -16.69 -11.81 -3.70
N ASN A 334 -16.47 -12.96 -4.33
CA ASN A 334 -15.14 -13.54 -4.54
C ASN A 334 -14.53 -13.21 -5.92
N GLY A 335 -15.23 -12.41 -6.72
CA GLY A 335 -14.82 -12.02 -8.06
C GLY A 335 -15.26 -12.97 -9.17
N THR A 336 -15.38 -12.42 -10.37
CA THR A 336 -15.78 -13.12 -11.61
C THR A 336 -15.11 -12.42 -12.81
N VAL A 337 -15.12 -13.06 -13.97
CA VAL A 337 -14.80 -12.42 -15.26
C VAL A 337 -16.03 -12.46 -16.12
N SER A 338 -16.46 -11.31 -16.63
CA SER A 338 -17.58 -11.20 -17.55
C SER A 338 -17.16 -10.71 -18.92
N SER A 339 -17.93 -11.12 -19.93
CA SER A 339 -17.89 -10.63 -21.30
C SER A 339 -19.01 -9.60 -21.48
N ILE A 340 -18.67 -8.43 -21.98
CA ILE A 340 -19.55 -7.29 -22.10
C ILE A 340 -19.56 -6.82 -23.55
N ASP A 341 -20.75 -6.73 -24.17
CA ASP A 341 -20.94 -6.08 -25.46
C ASP A 341 -21.03 -4.57 -25.26
N LEU A 342 -20.02 -3.80 -25.69
CA LEU A 342 -19.94 -2.37 -25.51
C LEU A 342 -20.98 -1.58 -26.33
N THR A 343 -21.60 -2.23 -27.33
CA THR A 343 -22.74 -1.65 -28.08
C THR A 343 -24.05 -1.73 -27.27
N ASN A 344 -24.14 -2.72 -26.34
CA ASN A 344 -25.27 -2.96 -25.45
C ASN A 344 -24.81 -3.21 -24.01
N PRO A 345 -24.20 -2.18 -23.33
CA PRO A 345 -23.32 -2.33 -22.19
C PRO A 345 -24.02 -2.55 -20.83
N GLY A 346 -25.36 -2.51 -20.76
CA GLY A 346 -26.12 -2.62 -19.49
C GLY A 346 -25.76 -3.88 -18.73
N PHE A 347 -25.66 -3.76 -17.39
CA PHE A 347 -25.20 -4.84 -16.48
C PHE A 347 -25.99 -6.14 -16.64
N GLU A 348 -27.27 -6.04 -16.94
CA GLU A 348 -28.18 -7.16 -17.18
C GLU A 348 -27.82 -8.01 -18.43
N ASN A 349 -26.95 -7.48 -19.32
CA ASN A 349 -26.52 -8.14 -20.55
C ASN A 349 -25.11 -8.75 -20.41
N TRP A 350 -24.49 -8.62 -19.24
CA TRP A 350 -23.15 -9.16 -19.03
C TRP A 350 -23.18 -10.70 -18.96
N GLU A 351 -22.28 -11.34 -19.67
CA GLU A 351 -22.17 -12.80 -19.72
C GLU A 351 -20.98 -13.28 -18.88
N THR A 352 -21.22 -14.19 -17.95
CA THR A 352 -20.14 -14.77 -17.12
C THR A 352 -19.23 -15.66 -17.95
N VAL A 353 -17.93 -15.38 -17.94
CA VAL A 353 -16.87 -16.17 -18.58
C VAL A 353 -16.15 -17.03 -17.56
N VAL A 354 -15.71 -16.47 -16.44
CA VAL A 354 -15.18 -17.24 -15.31
C VAL A 354 -16.12 -17.05 -14.13
N ALA A 355 -16.74 -18.13 -13.71
CA ALA A 355 -17.74 -18.12 -12.63
C ALA A 355 -17.12 -17.83 -11.26
N VAL A 356 -17.95 -17.29 -10.36
CA VAL A 356 -17.59 -17.14 -8.93
C VAL A 356 -17.30 -18.51 -8.33
N ASP A 357 -16.26 -18.60 -7.52
CA ASP A 357 -15.95 -19.77 -6.70
C ASP A 357 -16.22 -19.43 -5.22
N ASP A 358 -16.83 -20.36 -4.49
CA ASP A 358 -17.19 -20.12 -3.08
C ASP A 358 -16.00 -20.13 -2.12
N HIS A 359 -14.84 -20.66 -2.56
CA HIS A 359 -13.65 -20.87 -1.73
C HIS A 359 -12.39 -20.13 -2.22
N LEU A 360 -12.41 -19.68 -3.47
CA LEU A 360 -11.31 -19.01 -4.14
C LEU A 360 -11.69 -17.55 -4.41
N VAL A 361 -10.80 -16.63 -4.05
CA VAL A 361 -10.99 -15.20 -4.33
C VAL A 361 -10.13 -14.79 -5.50
N ILE A 362 -10.71 -14.16 -6.51
CA ILE A 362 -9.93 -13.60 -7.63
C ILE A 362 -9.17 -12.36 -7.13
N ALA A 363 -7.85 -12.49 -7.03
CA ALA A 363 -6.95 -11.39 -6.68
C ALA A 363 -6.54 -10.56 -7.90
N GLY A 364 -6.51 -11.19 -9.08
CA GLY A 364 -6.16 -10.52 -10.33
C GLY A 364 -6.44 -11.40 -11.56
N VAL A 365 -6.54 -10.75 -12.71
CA VAL A 365 -6.68 -11.42 -14.00
C VAL A 365 -5.73 -10.78 -15.00
N SER A 366 -5.05 -11.61 -15.76
CA SER A 366 -4.15 -11.21 -16.83
C SER A 366 -4.60 -11.84 -18.17
N PHE A 367 -4.48 -11.09 -19.26
CA PHE A 367 -4.90 -11.54 -20.58
C PHE A 367 -3.69 -11.70 -21.50
N ALA A 368 -3.41 -12.93 -21.91
CA ALA A 368 -2.43 -13.29 -22.92
C ALA A 368 -3.17 -13.67 -24.22
N ARG A 369 -2.44 -13.99 -25.30
CA ARG A 369 -3.06 -14.38 -26.59
C ARG A 369 -4.05 -15.54 -26.40
N GLY A 370 -5.36 -15.23 -26.36
CA GLY A 370 -6.44 -16.19 -26.23
C GLY A 370 -6.53 -16.92 -24.89
N ILE A 371 -5.80 -16.46 -23.87
CA ILE A 371 -5.73 -17.08 -22.55
C ILE A 371 -6.07 -16.04 -21.48
N ILE A 372 -6.99 -16.38 -20.59
CA ILE A 372 -7.27 -15.67 -19.34
C ILE A 372 -6.51 -16.40 -18.24
N ALA A 373 -5.54 -15.74 -17.61
CA ALA A 373 -4.87 -16.23 -16.42
C ALA A 373 -5.49 -15.59 -15.20
N VAL A 374 -6.08 -16.38 -14.32
CA VAL A 374 -6.77 -15.94 -13.12
C VAL A 374 -5.91 -16.24 -11.91
N ASP A 375 -5.47 -15.20 -11.23
CA ASP A 375 -4.74 -15.29 -9.97
C ASP A 375 -5.75 -15.38 -8.81
N TYR A 376 -5.91 -16.56 -8.25
CA TYR A 376 -6.74 -16.81 -7.09
C TYR A 376 -5.95 -16.73 -5.78
N LEU A 377 -6.60 -16.27 -4.72
CA LEU A 377 -6.19 -16.53 -3.35
C LEU A 377 -6.92 -17.77 -2.81
N GLU A 378 -6.14 -18.75 -2.41
CA GLU A 378 -6.57 -19.93 -1.68
C GLU A 378 -5.92 -19.93 -0.29
N ASN A 379 -6.68 -19.55 0.74
CA ASN A 379 -6.14 -19.35 2.09
C ASN A 379 -4.93 -18.40 2.11
N ALA A 380 -5.07 -17.22 1.50
CA ALA A 380 -4.03 -16.18 1.40
C ALA A 380 -2.75 -16.62 0.63
N LYS A 381 -2.83 -17.63 -0.25
CA LYS A 381 -1.74 -18.10 -1.12
C LYS A 381 -2.20 -18.05 -2.56
N THR A 382 -1.29 -17.81 -3.49
CA THR A 382 -1.62 -17.76 -4.92
C THR A 382 -1.82 -19.15 -5.52
N ARG A 383 -2.89 -19.26 -6.32
CA ARG A 383 -3.15 -20.32 -7.30
C ARG A 383 -3.45 -19.64 -8.64
N ILE A 384 -2.84 -20.05 -9.74
CA ILE A 384 -3.10 -19.49 -11.06
C ILE A 384 -3.83 -20.52 -11.91
N ALA A 385 -5.06 -20.22 -12.30
CA ALA A 385 -5.84 -21.06 -13.23
C ALA A 385 -5.95 -20.39 -14.60
N LEU A 386 -5.88 -21.19 -15.65
CA LEU A 386 -5.92 -20.76 -17.04
C LEU A 386 -7.26 -21.11 -17.69
N PHE A 387 -7.81 -20.17 -18.45
CA PHE A 387 -9.04 -20.33 -19.22
C PHE A 387 -8.84 -19.80 -20.64
N ASP A 388 -9.58 -20.30 -21.60
CA ASP A 388 -9.71 -19.63 -22.90
C ASP A 388 -10.69 -18.43 -22.80
N PHE A 389 -10.75 -17.59 -23.84
CA PHE A 389 -11.66 -16.41 -23.88
C PHE A 389 -13.15 -16.78 -23.90
N GLY A 390 -13.48 -18.06 -24.03
CA GLY A 390 -14.84 -18.60 -23.88
C GLY A 390 -15.13 -19.16 -22.48
N GLY A 391 -14.17 -19.08 -21.53
CA GLY A 391 -14.31 -19.56 -20.15
C GLY A 391 -14.07 -21.06 -19.97
N ARG A 392 -13.61 -21.76 -20.99
CA ARG A 392 -13.25 -23.17 -20.85
C ARG A 392 -11.91 -23.28 -20.11
N SER A 393 -11.88 -24.05 -19.02
CA SER A 393 -10.65 -24.31 -18.27
C SER A 393 -9.58 -25.00 -19.11
N MET A 394 -8.35 -24.50 -19.00
CA MET A 394 -7.14 -25.06 -19.60
C MET A 394 -6.24 -25.74 -18.56
N GLY A 395 -6.64 -25.71 -17.26
CA GLY A 395 -5.89 -26.24 -16.12
C GLY A 395 -5.19 -25.17 -15.32
N ASP A 396 -4.41 -25.60 -14.33
CA ASP A 396 -3.66 -24.70 -13.46
C ASP A 396 -2.21 -24.55 -13.95
N LEU A 397 -1.66 -23.35 -13.77
CA LEU A 397 -0.22 -23.13 -13.92
C LEU A 397 0.50 -23.65 -12.68
N ASP A 398 1.43 -24.60 -12.88
CA ASP A 398 2.24 -25.14 -11.79
C ASP A 398 3.17 -24.08 -11.20
N LEU A 399 3.06 -23.81 -9.89
CA LEU A 399 3.86 -22.81 -9.18
C LEU A 399 5.08 -23.45 -8.50
N PRO A 400 6.18 -22.69 -8.25
CA PRO A 400 7.40 -23.24 -7.63
C PRO A 400 7.20 -23.78 -6.20
N GLY A 401 6.09 -23.44 -5.54
CA GLY A 401 5.78 -23.84 -4.18
C GLY A 401 4.59 -23.09 -3.61
N ILE A 402 4.46 -23.09 -2.28
CA ILE A 402 3.46 -22.32 -1.55
C ILE A 402 3.99 -20.89 -1.36
N GLY A 403 3.28 -19.90 -1.93
CA GLY A 403 3.73 -18.50 -1.87
C GLY A 403 2.78 -17.55 -2.59
N SER A 404 3.32 -16.43 -3.01
CA SER A 404 2.65 -15.41 -3.80
C SER A 404 3.26 -15.32 -5.18
N GLY A 405 2.42 -15.34 -6.21
CA GLY A 405 2.82 -15.23 -7.61
C GLY A 405 1.97 -14.20 -8.35
N GLY A 406 2.48 -13.75 -9.49
CA GLY A 406 1.77 -12.88 -10.42
C GLY A 406 2.44 -12.89 -11.78
N LEU A 407 1.67 -12.67 -12.82
CA LEU A 407 2.11 -12.73 -14.20
C LEU A 407 2.29 -11.33 -14.80
N SER A 408 3.37 -11.16 -15.58
CA SER A 408 3.53 -10.07 -16.53
C SER A 408 3.31 -10.65 -17.91
N VAL A 409 2.22 -10.26 -18.55
CA VAL A 409 1.75 -10.79 -19.84
C VAL A 409 1.75 -9.73 -20.94
N SER A 410 1.63 -10.15 -22.17
CA SER A 410 1.28 -9.33 -23.32
C SER A 410 0.20 -10.08 -24.12
N ASP A 411 -0.79 -9.37 -24.63
CA ASP A 411 -1.95 -9.92 -25.34
C ASP A 411 -1.59 -10.54 -26.70
N ASP A 412 -0.42 -10.22 -27.24
CA ASP A 412 0.07 -10.67 -28.53
C ASP A 412 0.79 -12.03 -28.51
N ARG A 413 0.99 -12.63 -27.31
CA ARG A 413 1.78 -13.86 -27.13
C ARG A 413 1.26 -14.75 -26.00
N THR A 414 1.66 -16.04 -26.01
CA THR A 414 1.37 -16.99 -24.91
C THR A 414 2.47 -17.03 -23.86
N THR A 415 3.64 -16.45 -24.14
CA THR A 415 4.74 -16.37 -23.18
C THR A 415 4.56 -15.20 -22.21
N ALA A 416 4.95 -15.41 -20.96
CA ALA A 416 4.80 -14.47 -19.87
C ALA A 416 5.99 -14.56 -18.90
N PHE A 417 6.07 -13.61 -17.96
CA PHE A 417 6.99 -13.69 -16.83
C PHE A 417 6.20 -13.91 -15.54
N LEU A 418 6.44 -15.06 -14.89
CA LEU A 418 5.92 -15.36 -13.56
C LEU A 418 6.90 -14.87 -12.51
N SER A 419 6.49 -13.90 -11.71
CA SER A 419 7.18 -13.51 -10.48
C SER A 419 6.62 -14.33 -9.32
N PHE A 420 7.47 -15.01 -8.57
CA PHE A 420 7.06 -15.85 -7.44
C PHE A 420 7.95 -15.61 -6.22
N SER A 421 7.35 -15.58 -5.04
CA SER A 421 8.02 -15.40 -3.76
C SER A 421 7.31 -16.17 -2.63
N SER A 422 8.06 -16.53 -1.58
CA SER A 422 7.50 -17.05 -0.33
C SER A 422 8.35 -16.54 0.84
N TYR A 423 7.95 -16.75 2.08
CA TYR A 423 8.74 -16.30 3.24
C TYR A 423 10.17 -16.89 3.27
N ASN A 424 10.35 -18.07 2.68
CA ASN A 424 11.65 -18.78 2.60
C ASN A 424 12.17 -18.94 1.16
N MET A 425 11.62 -18.23 0.19
CA MET A 425 12.09 -18.24 -1.20
C MET A 425 12.22 -16.80 -1.71
N PRO A 426 13.45 -16.35 -2.06
CA PRO A 426 13.64 -15.06 -2.70
C PRO A 426 12.80 -14.93 -3.97
N ARG A 427 12.34 -13.69 -4.23
CA ARG A 427 11.57 -13.38 -5.43
C ARG A 427 12.31 -13.87 -6.66
N SER A 428 11.73 -14.85 -7.35
CA SER A 428 12.27 -15.46 -8.55
C SER A 428 11.37 -15.13 -9.73
N ILE A 429 11.97 -14.87 -10.87
CA ILE A 429 11.26 -14.57 -12.11
C ILE A 429 11.49 -15.72 -13.07
N TYR A 430 10.42 -16.27 -13.58
CA TYR A 430 10.44 -17.37 -14.55
C TYR A 430 9.84 -16.89 -15.86
N HIS A 431 10.48 -17.23 -16.98
CA HIS A 431 9.87 -17.16 -18.28
C HIS A 431 8.99 -18.39 -18.46
N VAL A 432 7.72 -18.21 -18.78
CA VAL A 432 6.71 -19.26 -18.83
C VAL A 432 5.92 -19.19 -20.13
N ASP A 433 5.62 -20.33 -20.73
CA ASP A 433 4.65 -20.45 -21.82
C ASP A 433 3.32 -20.96 -21.24
N LEU A 434 2.31 -20.11 -21.21
CA LEU A 434 1.00 -20.39 -20.63
C LEU A 434 0.22 -21.46 -21.42
N ALA A 435 0.51 -21.64 -22.70
CA ALA A 435 -0.14 -22.68 -23.52
C ALA A 435 0.36 -24.09 -23.21
N THR A 436 1.62 -24.25 -22.80
CA THR A 436 2.25 -25.54 -22.54
C THR A 436 2.56 -25.79 -21.06
N GLY A 437 2.56 -24.73 -20.23
CA GLY A 437 2.99 -24.79 -18.84
C GLY A 437 4.51 -24.88 -18.64
N ASN A 438 5.30 -24.87 -19.70
CA ASN A 438 6.76 -24.91 -19.62
C ASN A 438 7.29 -23.63 -18.98
N ARG A 439 8.24 -23.77 -18.04
CA ARG A 439 8.86 -22.62 -17.40
C ARG A 439 10.38 -22.79 -17.25
N GLU A 440 11.09 -21.68 -17.35
CA GLU A 440 12.53 -21.58 -17.13
C GLU A 440 12.83 -20.46 -16.15
N LEU A 441 13.78 -20.66 -15.24
CA LEU A 441 14.24 -19.60 -14.34
C LEU A 441 14.95 -18.53 -15.17
N TRP A 442 14.37 -17.31 -15.21
CA TRP A 442 14.97 -16.18 -15.90
C TRP A 442 15.89 -15.37 -14.99
N ALA A 443 15.46 -15.10 -13.75
CA ALA A 443 16.28 -14.36 -12.79
C ALA A 443 15.90 -14.71 -11.34
N ARG A 444 16.91 -14.71 -10.46
CA ARG A 444 16.76 -14.81 -9.01
C ARG A 444 17.91 -14.07 -8.36
N PRO A 445 17.68 -13.21 -7.35
CA PRO A 445 18.74 -12.59 -6.59
C PRO A 445 19.50 -13.65 -5.75
N ASP A 446 20.82 -13.52 -5.72
CA ASP A 446 21.68 -14.32 -4.83
C ASP A 446 21.80 -13.60 -3.47
N VAL A 447 20.88 -13.90 -2.57
CA VAL A 447 20.83 -13.28 -1.24
C VAL A 447 21.69 -14.08 -0.28
N PRO A 448 22.60 -13.43 0.50
CA PRO A 448 23.53 -14.12 1.40
C PRO A 448 22.84 -14.61 2.70
N VAL A 449 21.85 -15.49 2.55
CA VAL A 449 21.11 -16.15 3.63
C VAL A 449 20.87 -17.60 3.29
N ASP A 450 20.61 -18.42 4.29
CA ASP A 450 20.16 -19.81 4.11
C ASP A 450 18.63 -19.91 4.29
N PRO A 451 17.84 -19.91 3.20
CA PRO A 451 16.38 -20.02 3.30
C PRO A 451 15.93 -21.36 3.89
N SER A 452 16.77 -22.39 3.82
CA SER A 452 16.44 -23.72 4.33
C SER A 452 16.33 -23.79 5.85
N MET A 453 16.91 -22.82 6.56
CA MET A 453 16.79 -22.69 8.02
C MET A 453 15.39 -22.28 8.49
N ILE A 454 14.57 -21.74 7.60
CA ILE A 454 13.25 -21.19 7.93
C ILE A 454 12.18 -22.25 7.81
N GLU A 455 11.30 -22.29 8.81
CA GLU A 455 10.03 -23.02 8.80
C GLU A 455 8.89 -22.00 8.62
N VAL A 456 7.96 -22.34 7.75
CA VAL A 456 6.75 -21.56 7.47
C VAL A 456 5.55 -22.46 7.71
N SER A 457 4.64 -22.02 8.54
CA SER A 457 3.37 -22.71 8.76
C SER A 457 2.20 -21.73 8.71
N GLN A 458 1.02 -22.22 8.44
CA GLN A 458 -0.22 -21.48 8.54
C GLN A 458 -1.08 -22.13 9.62
N VAL A 459 -1.59 -21.32 10.54
CA VAL A 459 -2.46 -21.73 11.64
C VAL A 459 -3.78 -20.99 11.60
N TRP A 460 -4.76 -21.48 12.33
CA TRP A 460 -6.04 -20.84 12.52
C TRP A 460 -6.34 -20.65 14.00
N TYR A 461 -6.98 -19.54 14.33
CA TYR A 461 -7.46 -19.23 15.67
C TYR A 461 -8.81 -18.55 15.59
N ASP A 462 -9.58 -18.63 16.66
CA ASP A 462 -10.89 -17.99 16.73
C ASP A 462 -10.72 -16.55 17.24
N SER A 463 -11.34 -15.60 16.53
CA SER A 463 -11.54 -14.24 17.04
C SER A 463 -12.52 -14.24 18.21
N LYS A 464 -12.70 -13.10 18.86
CA LYS A 464 -13.60 -12.92 20.01
C LYS A 464 -15.05 -13.30 19.73
N ASP A 465 -15.52 -13.16 18.50
CA ASP A 465 -16.86 -13.54 18.05
C ASP A 465 -16.95 -14.98 17.49
N GLY A 466 -15.83 -15.73 17.53
CA GLY A 466 -15.74 -17.10 17.03
C GLY A 466 -15.43 -17.19 15.53
N THR A 467 -15.17 -16.08 14.84
CA THR A 467 -14.75 -16.08 13.44
C THR A 467 -13.34 -16.68 13.32
N PRO A 468 -13.14 -17.72 12.46
CA PRO A 468 -11.81 -18.31 12.27
C PRO A 468 -10.92 -17.37 11.46
N ILE A 469 -9.74 -17.06 11.99
CA ILE A 469 -8.73 -16.17 11.40
C ILE A 469 -7.47 -16.98 11.10
N SER A 470 -6.91 -16.85 9.89
CA SER A 470 -5.63 -17.47 9.56
C SER A 470 -4.46 -16.59 9.92
N MET A 471 -3.32 -17.23 10.23
CA MET A 471 -2.07 -16.54 10.53
C MET A 471 -0.88 -17.35 10.00
N PHE A 472 0.04 -16.69 9.32
CA PHE A 472 1.33 -17.30 8.97
C PHE A 472 2.31 -17.15 10.11
N LEU A 473 3.06 -18.22 10.38
CA LEU A 473 4.16 -18.25 11.34
C LEU A 473 5.46 -18.56 10.62
N VAL A 474 6.45 -17.72 10.85
CA VAL A 474 7.77 -17.80 10.21
C VAL A 474 8.84 -17.74 11.29
N HIS A 475 9.66 -18.77 11.37
CA HIS A 475 10.72 -18.87 12.37
C HIS A 475 11.83 -19.83 11.95
N LYS A 476 12.93 -19.82 12.67
CA LYS A 476 13.98 -20.81 12.50
C LYS A 476 13.46 -22.21 12.85
N LYS A 477 13.85 -23.22 12.08
CA LYS A 477 13.50 -24.62 12.37
C LYS A 477 13.96 -25.04 13.76
N GLY A 478 13.09 -25.76 14.47
CA GLY A 478 13.41 -26.37 15.75
C GLY A 478 13.36 -25.41 16.95
N ILE A 479 12.62 -24.30 16.87
CA ILE A 479 12.32 -23.49 18.06
C ILE A 479 11.59 -24.31 19.12
N LYS A 480 11.69 -23.89 20.37
CA LYS A 480 10.97 -24.53 21.48
C LYS A 480 9.72 -23.71 21.80
N LEU A 481 8.56 -24.35 21.83
CA LEU A 481 7.32 -23.72 22.27
C LEU A 481 7.24 -23.71 23.80
N ASN A 482 8.04 -22.85 24.41
CA ASN A 482 8.18 -22.72 25.87
C ASN A 482 7.75 -21.33 26.39
N GLY A 483 7.12 -20.54 25.53
CA GLY A 483 6.67 -19.20 25.85
C GLY A 483 7.79 -18.15 25.94
N LYS A 484 8.96 -18.39 25.33
CA LYS A 484 10.13 -17.53 25.49
C LYS A 484 10.78 -17.09 24.16
N ASN A 485 10.06 -17.20 23.05
CA ASN A 485 10.63 -16.73 21.79
C ASN A 485 10.18 -15.29 21.55
N PRO A 486 11.09 -14.33 21.35
CA PRO A 486 10.75 -12.99 20.93
C PRO A 486 9.92 -13.06 19.65
N THR A 487 8.77 -12.41 19.65
CA THR A 487 7.79 -12.53 18.55
C THR A 487 7.35 -11.16 18.09
N ILE A 488 7.39 -10.92 16.77
CA ILE A 488 6.73 -9.78 16.12
C ILE A 488 5.44 -10.28 15.49
N LEU A 489 4.31 -9.75 15.92
CA LEU A 489 3.02 -9.95 15.29
C LEU A 489 2.74 -8.75 14.38
N TYR A 490 2.46 -9.02 13.11
CA TYR A 490 2.16 -8.04 12.06
C TYR A 490 0.74 -8.21 11.56
N GLY A 491 0.07 -7.11 11.23
CA GLY A 491 -1.23 -7.09 10.60
C GLY A 491 -1.49 -5.80 9.85
N TYR A 492 -2.54 -5.80 9.01
CA TYR A 492 -3.00 -4.62 8.28
C TYR A 492 -4.50 -4.37 8.48
N GLY A 493 -5.38 -5.25 7.98
CA GLY A 493 -6.82 -5.28 8.27
C GLY A 493 -7.60 -4.08 7.74
N GLY A 494 -7.54 -3.80 6.44
CA GLY A 494 -8.34 -2.75 5.79
C GLY A 494 -8.13 -2.68 4.28
N PHE A 495 -8.98 -1.90 3.61
CA PHE A 495 -8.87 -1.57 2.18
C PHE A 495 -8.85 -2.76 1.23
N ASN A 496 -9.39 -3.92 1.63
CA ASN A 496 -9.29 -5.15 0.86
C ASN A 496 -7.84 -5.59 0.56
N SER A 497 -6.88 -5.18 1.40
CA SER A 497 -5.46 -5.45 1.21
C SER A 497 -5.06 -6.78 1.84
N SER A 498 -4.86 -7.80 1.02
CA SER A 498 -4.49 -9.15 1.46
C SER A 498 -3.04 -9.23 1.91
N GLN A 499 -2.79 -9.89 3.04
CA GLN A 499 -1.44 -10.19 3.53
C GLN A 499 -1.04 -11.59 3.06
N THR A 500 -0.21 -11.64 2.03
CA THR A 500 0.24 -12.89 1.39
C THR A 500 1.73 -13.15 1.63
N PRO A 501 2.23 -14.40 1.52
CA PRO A 501 3.63 -14.72 1.76
C PRO A 501 4.60 -13.96 0.84
N TYR A 502 5.61 -13.31 1.41
CA TYR A 502 6.67 -12.67 0.65
C TYR A 502 8.04 -12.84 1.34
N PHE A 503 9.09 -12.86 0.54
CA PHE A 503 10.46 -12.93 1.05
C PHE A 503 10.97 -11.57 1.52
N SER A 504 11.55 -11.56 2.71
CA SER A 504 12.27 -10.40 3.23
C SER A 504 13.63 -10.80 3.79
N SER A 505 14.71 -10.47 3.08
CA SER A 505 16.07 -10.70 3.55
C SER A 505 16.35 -9.99 4.87
N THR A 506 15.74 -8.84 5.10
CA THR A 506 15.92 -8.01 6.30
C THR A 506 15.30 -8.61 7.57
N MET A 507 14.52 -9.69 7.42
CA MET A 507 14.02 -10.47 8.57
C MET A 507 15.01 -11.54 9.07
N TYR A 508 16.03 -11.88 8.28
CA TYR A 508 16.98 -12.96 8.67
C TYR A 508 17.75 -12.66 9.94
N PRO A 509 18.24 -11.44 10.22
CA PRO A 509 18.86 -11.14 11.52
C PRO A 509 17.95 -11.41 12.73
N TRP A 510 16.63 -11.29 12.55
CA TRP A 510 15.62 -11.63 13.54
C TRP A 510 15.50 -13.15 13.74
N TYR A 511 15.40 -13.91 12.64
CA TYR A 511 15.29 -15.38 12.69
C TYR A 511 16.58 -16.04 13.18
N GLU A 512 17.76 -15.52 12.77
CA GLU A 512 19.07 -16.01 13.19
C GLU A 512 19.23 -15.97 14.71
N LYS A 513 18.62 -14.97 15.37
CA LYS A 513 18.59 -14.80 16.84
C LYS A 513 17.40 -15.53 17.52
N GLY A 514 16.66 -16.35 16.79
CA GLY A 514 15.55 -17.16 17.33
C GLY A 514 14.21 -16.45 17.43
N GLY A 515 14.07 -15.29 16.79
CA GLY A 515 12.80 -14.57 16.74
C GLY A 515 11.75 -15.25 15.85
N VAL A 516 10.47 -15.07 16.21
CA VAL A 516 9.30 -15.50 15.46
C VAL A 516 8.67 -14.28 14.78
N PHE A 517 8.19 -14.45 13.55
CA PHE A 517 7.39 -13.47 12.84
C PHE A 517 6.03 -14.08 12.52
N ALA A 518 4.98 -13.44 12.99
CA ALA A 518 3.59 -13.86 12.80
C ALA A 518 2.86 -12.81 11.95
N VAL A 519 2.11 -13.25 10.93
CA VAL A 519 1.32 -12.37 10.05
C VAL A 519 -0.12 -12.82 10.06
N ALA A 520 -1.00 -12.01 10.66
CA ALA A 520 -2.41 -12.32 10.77
C ALA A 520 -3.20 -11.78 9.57
N ASN A 521 -4.08 -12.62 9.01
CA ASN A 521 -4.97 -12.31 7.89
C ASN A 521 -6.30 -11.79 8.44
N LEU A 522 -6.32 -10.53 8.83
CA LEU A 522 -7.42 -9.91 9.58
C LEU A 522 -8.61 -9.57 8.67
N ARG A 523 -9.82 -9.53 9.23
CA ARG A 523 -10.98 -8.91 8.58
C ARG A 523 -10.63 -7.48 8.16
N GLY A 524 -11.31 -6.96 7.12
CA GLY A 524 -10.92 -5.71 6.44
C GLY A 524 -9.89 -5.91 5.33
N GLY A 525 -9.13 -7.02 5.34
CA GLY A 525 -8.32 -7.48 4.20
C GLY A 525 -9.15 -8.11 3.08
N GLY A 526 -8.49 -8.61 2.04
CA GLY A 526 -9.12 -9.21 0.86
C GLY A 526 -8.97 -10.73 0.75
N GLU A 527 -8.37 -11.37 1.74
CA GLU A 527 -7.96 -12.77 1.70
C GLU A 527 -9.11 -13.75 1.45
N TYR A 528 -10.33 -13.36 1.88
CA TYR A 528 -11.53 -14.18 1.80
C TYR A 528 -12.71 -13.43 1.14
N GLY A 529 -12.42 -12.47 0.25
CA GLY A 529 -13.40 -11.77 -0.59
C GLY A 529 -14.01 -10.52 0.02
N ASN A 530 -15.02 -9.96 -0.67
CA ASN A 530 -15.64 -8.69 -0.27
C ASN A 530 -16.27 -8.73 1.11
N ALA A 531 -16.94 -9.83 1.48
CA ALA A 531 -17.56 -9.98 2.80
C ALA A 531 -16.52 -9.92 3.94
N TRP A 532 -15.29 -10.40 3.69
CA TRP A 532 -14.20 -10.31 4.65
C TRP A 532 -13.72 -8.87 4.82
N HIS A 533 -13.66 -8.10 3.74
CA HIS A 533 -13.34 -6.68 3.76
C HIS A 533 -14.42 -5.88 4.51
N GLU A 534 -15.69 -6.06 4.14
CA GLU A 534 -16.82 -5.36 4.74
C GLU A 534 -16.94 -5.62 6.25
N ALA A 535 -16.61 -6.84 6.69
CA ALA A 535 -16.59 -7.20 8.12
C ALA A 535 -15.52 -6.48 8.95
N GLY A 536 -14.66 -5.66 8.33
CA GLY A 536 -13.64 -4.83 8.99
C GLY A 536 -13.75 -3.35 8.65
N MET A 537 -14.89 -2.87 8.16
CA MET A 537 -15.14 -1.47 7.79
C MET A 537 -16.15 -0.80 8.73
N LEU A 538 -16.17 0.52 8.75
CA LEU A 538 -17.18 1.36 9.40
C LEU A 538 -17.43 0.93 10.85
N ASP A 539 -18.68 0.63 11.21
CA ASP A 539 -19.09 0.15 12.55
C ASP A 539 -18.58 -1.25 12.89
N GLN A 540 -18.11 -2.02 11.88
CA GLN A 540 -17.45 -3.32 12.05
C GLN A 540 -15.93 -3.23 12.28
N LYS A 541 -15.34 -2.03 12.27
CA LYS A 541 -13.87 -1.84 12.40
C LYS A 541 -13.27 -2.45 13.67
N GLN A 542 -14.04 -2.55 14.76
CA GLN A 542 -13.58 -3.20 15.99
C GLN A 542 -13.24 -4.69 15.79
N ASN A 543 -13.85 -5.37 14.83
CA ASN A 543 -13.53 -6.77 14.52
C ASN A 543 -12.06 -6.96 14.14
N VAL A 544 -11.48 -5.99 13.43
CA VAL A 544 -10.05 -6.01 13.02
C VAL A 544 -9.13 -6.01 14.25
N PHE A 545 -9.47 -5.20 15.24
CA PHE A 545 -8.69 -5.08 16.48
C PHE A 545 -8.87 -6.31 17.36
N ASP A 546 -10.10 -6.84 17.45
CA ASP A 546 -10.41 -8.07 18.18
C ASP A 546 -9.70 -9.28 17.55
N ASP A 547 -9.66 -9.40 16.22
CA ASP A 547 -8.89 -10.42 15.49
C ASP A 547 -7.40 -10.39 15.84
N PHE A 548 -6.80 -9.17 15.88
CA PHE A 548 -5.38 -9.01 16.15
C PHE A 548 -5.03 -9.26 17.62
N ILE A 549 -5.88 -8.85 18.55
CA ILE A 549 -5.75 -9.16 19.98
C ILE A 549 -5.79 -10.68 20.17
N ALA A 550 -6.76 -11.36 19.55
CA ALA A 550 -6.89 -12.82 19.63
C ALA A 550 -5.67 -13.54 19.04
N ALA A 551 -5.02 -13.00 17.98
CA ALA A 551 -3.75 -13.52 17.47
C ALA A 551 -2.65 -13.48 18.53
N GLY A 552 -2.51 -12.35 19.23
CA GLY A 552 -1.54 -12.21 20.33
C GLY A 552 -1.81 -13.20 21.47
N GLU A 553 -3.06 -13.30 21.89
CA GLU A 553 -3.48 -14.26 22.94
C GLU A 553 -3.25 -15.71 22.52
N TRP A 554 -3.50 -16.04 21.25
CA TRP A 554 -3.23 -17.37 20.70
C TRP A 554 -1.74 -17.71 20.72
N LEU A 555 -0.87 -16.78 20.31
CA LEU A 555 0.58 -16.96 20.34
C LEU A 555 1.10 -17.24 21.76
N VAL A 556 0.60 -16.53 22.76
CA VAL A 556 0.92 -16.72 24.17
C VAL A 556 0.42 -18.09 24.66
N THR A 557 -0.84 -18.42 24.40
CA THR A 557 -1.50 -19.64 24.88
C THR A 557 -0.85 -20.89 24.29
N ASN A 558 -0.39 -20.81 23.02
CA ASN A 558 0.25 -21.94 22.34
C ASN A 558 1.78 -22.01 22.58
N GLY A 559 2.31 -21.20 23.50
CA GLY A 559 3.69 -21.29 23.95
C GLY A 559 4.73 -20.78 22.95
N TYR A 560 4.31 -19.98 21.95
CA TYR A 560 5.27 -19.29 21.06
C TYR A 560 6.01 -18.20 21.83
N THR A 561 5.29 -17.39 22.60
CA THR A 561 5.81 -16.21 23.29
C THR A 561 5.08 -15.96 24.62
N ASN A 562 5.36 -14.85 25.26
CA ASN A 562 4.66 -14.28 26.40
C ASN A 562 4.53 -12.76 26.23
N PRO A 563 3.72 -12.05 27.04
CA PRO A 563 3.53 -10.60 26.88
C PRO A 563 4.83 -9.77 26.92
N ASP A 564 5.82 -10.18 27.74
CA ASP A 564 7.09 -9.45 27.85
C ASP A 564 7.99 -9.62 26.60
N GLN A 565 7.68 -10.59 25.73
CA GLN A 565 8.43 -10.91 24.52
C GLN A 565 7.57 -10.86 23.25
N LEU A 566 6.38 -10.25 23.32
CA LEU A 566 5.49 -10.03 22.19
C LEU A 566 5.48 -8.56 21.79
N GLY A 567 5.97 -8.26 20.58
CA GLY A 567 5.89 -6.96 19.95
C GLY A 567 4.91 -6.97 18.79
N ILE A 568 4.35 -5.80 18.48
CA ILE A 568 3.46 -5.61 17.34
C ILE A 568 4.01 -4.56 16.36
N ALA A 569 3.74 -4.76 15.07
CA ALA A 569 4.15 -3.84 14.03
C ALA A 569 3.05 -3.66 12.97
N GLY A 570 2.88 -2.45 12.47
CA GLY A 570 1.95 -2.13 11.39
C GLY A 570 2.22 -0.74 10.82
N GLY A 571 1.81 -0.53 9.56
CA GLY A 571 1.98 0.76 8.89
C GLY A 571 0.69 1.23 8.22
N SER A 572 0.48 2.56 8.10
CA SER A 572 -0.70 3.15 7.49
C SER A 572 -1.97 2.70 8.25
N ASN A 573 -2.93 2.03 7.61
CA ASN A 573 -4.05 1.38 8.30
C ASN A 573 -3.57 0.35 9.36
N GLY A 574 -2.43 -0.35 9.12
CA GLY A 574 -1.78 -1.19 10.13
C GLY A 574 -1.20 -0.38 11.30
N GLY A 575 -0.88 0.90 11.08
CA GLY A 575 -0.53 1.85 12.14
C GLY A 575 -1.73 2.23 13.01
N LEU A 576 -2.92 2.41 12.41
CA LEU A 576 -4.17 2.52 13.15
C LEU A 576 -4.43 1.26 13.98
N LEU A 577 -4.24 0.08 13.39
CA LEU A 577 -4.37 -1.20 14.08
C LEU A 577 -3.53 -1.25 15.34
N THR A 578 -2.21 -1.00 15.22
CA THR A 578 -1.30 -1.05 16.38
C THR A 578 -1.62 0.02 17.42
N GLY A 579 -2.00 1.24 16.99
CA GLY A 579 -2.42 2.30 17.89
C GLY A 579 -3.70 1.98 18.66
N ALA A 580 -4.73 1.42 17.99
CA ALA A 580 -5.97 1.04 18.63
C ALA A 580 -5.79 -0.13 19.62
N VAL A 581 -4.98 -1.11 19.23
CA VAL A 581 -4.74 -2.29 20.07
C VAL A 581 -3.92 -1.95 21.30
N VAL A 582 -2.91 -1.08 21.20
CA VAL A 582 -2.08 -0.69 22.36
C VAL A 582 -2.87 0.07 23.41
N VAL A 583 -3.85 0.89 23.02
CA VAL A 583 -4.70 1.60 24.01
C VAL A 583 -5.78 0.69 24.62
N GLN A 584 -6.19 -0.38 23.92
CA GLN A 584 -7.16 -1.34 24.39
C GLN A 584 -6.55 -2.44 25.26
N ARG A 585 -5.34 -2.94 24.90
CA ARG A 585 -4.66 -4.06 25.56
C ARG A 585 -3.15 -3.77 25.77
N PRO A 586 -2.82 -2.71 26.55
CA PRO A 586 -1.43 -2.38 26.85
C PRO A 586 -0.69 -3.49 27.63
N ASP A 587 -1.43 -4.39 28.29
CA ASP A 587 -0.94 -5.52 29.07
C ASP A 587 -0.43 -6.69 28.22
N LEU A 588 -0.81 -6.78 26.96
CA LEU A 588 -0.53 -7.93 26.11
C LEU A 588 0.77 -7.82 25.33
N PHE A 589 1.31 -6.60 25.17
CA PHE A 589 2.45 -6.33 24.32
C PHE A 589 3.55 -5.56 25.06
N SER A 590 4.80 -5.81 24.71
CA SER A 590 5.97 -5.15 25.29
C SER A 590 6.58 -4.09 24.37
N ALA A 591 6.36 -4.19 23.05
CA ALA A 591 6.89 -3.27 22.06
C ALA A 591 5.91 -2.99 20.93
N VAL A 592 5.85 -1.74 20.47
CA VAL A 592 4.96 -1.32 19.38
C VAL A 592 5.73 -0.52 18.34
N ILE A 593 5.61 -0.90 17.07
CA ILE A 593 5.99 -0.06 15.93
C ILE A 593 4.73 0.35 15.19
N SER A 594 4.49 1.65 15.11
CA SER A 594 3.36 2.24 14.40
C SER A 594 3.90 3.22 13.36
N SER A 595 3.92 2.79 12.10
CA SER A 595 4.54 3.53 11.00
C SER A 595 3.49 4.26 10.15
N VAL A 596 3.74 5.54 9.85
CA VAL A 596 2.86 6.42 9.04
C VAL A 596 1.38 6.25 9.38
N PRO A 597 1.01 6.33 10.67
CA PRO A 597 -0.26 5.84 11.19
C PRO A 597 -1.38 6.88 11.16
N LEU A 598 -2.65 6.41 11.12
CA LEU A 598 -3.83 7.22 11.45
C LEU A 598 -4.18 7.01 12.93
N LEU A 599 -4.07 8.02 13.79
CA LEU A 599 -4.24 7.85 15.23
C LEU A 599 -5.28 8.80 15.86
N ASP A 600 -5.55 9.94 15.24
CA ASP A 600 -6.66 10.83 15.58
C ASP A 600 -7.79 10.64 14.57
N MET A 601 -8.65 9.65 14.82
CA MET A 601 -9.73 9.29 13.88
C MET A 601 -10.94 10.22 13.96
N VAL A 602 -11.00 11.08 14.98
CA VAL A 602 -12.06 12.09 15.09
C VAL A 602 -11.83 13.24 14.09
N ARG A 603 -10.58 13.47 13.71
CA ARG A 603 -10.23 14.62 12.87
C ARG A 603 -9.54 14.27 11.55
N TYR A 604 -9.29 12.98 11.30
CA TYR A 604 -8.46 12.53 10.15
C TYR A 604 -8.96 13.06 8.79
N GLN A 605 -10.28 13.13 8.61
CA GLN A 605 -10.93 13.52 7.35
C GLN A 605 -10.66 14.97 6.93
N ASN A 606 -10.08 15.78 7.83
CA ASN A 606 -9.80 17.20 7.57
C ASN A 606 -8.44 17.45 6.90
N PHE A 607 -7.63 16.41 6.69
CA PHE A 607 -6.25 16.57 6.26
C PHE A 607 -5.95 15.83 4.96
N LEU A 608 -5.28 16.51 4.03
CA LEU A 608 -4.82 15.96 2.75
C LEU A 608 -5.95 15.25 1.99
N MET A 609 -5.70 14.04 1.51
CA MET A 609 -6.67 13.22 0.76
C MET A 609 -7.56 12.34 1.65
N ALA A 610 -7.61 12.56 2.96
CA ALA A 610 -8.19 11.56 3.87
C ALA A 610 -9.71 11.39 3.76
N ARG A 611 -10.43 12.30 3.11
CA ARG A 611 -11.86 12.10 2.78
C ARG A 611 -12.09 10.90 1.86
N TYR A 612 -11.10 10.49 1.06
CA TYR A 612 -11.15 9.24 0.29
C TYR A 612 -11.42 8.00 1.16
N TRP A 613 -11.12 8.06 2.46
CA TRP A 613 -11.25 6.92 3.38
C TRP A 613 -12.51 6.98 4.24
N VAL A 614 -13.37 7.98 4.06
CA VAL A 614 -14.67 8.05 4.74
C VAL A 614 -15.53 6.80 4.46
N PRO A 615 -15.57 6.24 3.23
CA PRO A 615 -16.27 4.98 3.00
C PRO A 615 -15.69 3.76 3.73
N GLU A 616 -14.43 3.80 4.18
CA GLU A 616 -13.77 2.72 4.94
C GLU A 616 -13.93 2.89 6.45
N TYR A 617 -13.78 4.13 6.96
CA TYR A 617 -13.74 4.41 8.39
C TYR A 617 -14.96 5.15 8.93
N GLY A 618 -15.73 5.80 8.08
CA GLY A 618 -16.74 6.78 8.48
C GLY A 618 -16.12 8.15 8.77
N THR A 619 -16.97 9.11 9.16
CA THR A 619 -16.56 10.47 9.52
C THR A 619 -17.16 10.90 10.85
N ALA A 620 -16.38 11.65 11.66
CA ALA A 620 -16.89 12.25 12.88
C ALA A 620 -17.85 13.43 12.64
N GLU A 621 -18.04 13.86 11.40
CA GLU A 621 -19.05 14.86 11.00
C GLU A 621 -20.47 14.29 11.08
N ASP A 622 -20.64 12.98 10.89
CA ASP A 622 -21.89 12.25 11.07
C ASP A 622 -22.02 11.75 12.52
N ALA A 623 -23.13 12.07 13.18
CA ALA A 623 -23.34 11.74 14.58
C ALA A 623 -23.37 10.22 14.83
N SER A 624 -23.92 9.44 13.91
CA SER A 624 -24.00 7.99 14.04
C SER A 624 -22.65 7.32 13.85
N GLN A 625 -21.83 7.85 12.94
CA GLN A 625 -20.48 7.34 12.67
C GLN A 625 -19.48 7.78 13.75
N TYR A 626 -19.63 8.99 14.30
CA TYR A 626 -18.86 9.43 15.47
C TYR A 626 -18.97 8.44 16.63
N GLU A 627 -20.16 7.85 16.85
CA GLU A 627 -20.41 6.89 17.95
C GLU A 627 -19.53 5.63 17.88
N PHE A 628 -19.18 5.14 16.71
CA PHE A 628 -18.24 4.02 16.60
C PHE A 628 -16.79 4.45 16.48
N ILE A 629 -16.49 5.57 15.79
CA ILE A 629 -15.13 6.10 15.65
C ILE A 629 -14.49 6.42 16.99
N LYS A 630 -15.21 7.15 17.88
CA LYS A 630 -14.69 7.55 19.19
C LYS A 630 -14.30 6.37 20.08
N LYS A 631 -14.92 5.20 19.89
CA LYS A 631 -14.65 3.99 20.69
C LYS A 631 -13.27 3.41 20.44
N TYR A 632 -12.78 3.50 19.19
CA TYR A 632 -11.50 2.92 18.83
C TYR A 632 -10.41 3.96 18.51
N SER A 633 -10.74 5.23 18.31
CA SER A 633 -9.76 6.26 17.96
C SER A 633 -8.60 6.31 18.95
N PRO A 634 -7.36 5.97 18.55
CA PRO A 634 -6.27 5.76 19.50
C PRO A 634 -5.96 7.00 20.34
N TYR A 635 -5.85 8.17 19.72
CA TYR A 635 -5.50 9.41 20.38
C TYR A 635 -6.49 9.77 21.51
N GLN A 636 -7.79 9.64 21.26
CA GLN A 636 -8.82 9.95 22.25
C GLN A 636 -8.94 8.91 23.36
N ASN A 637 -8.38 7.72 23.18
CA ASN A 637 -8.46 6.61 24.14
C ASN A 637 -7.20 6.41 24.98
N VAL A 638 -6.18 7.28 24.85
CA VAL A 638 -5.03 7.29 25.77
C VAL A 638 -5.48 7.72 27.16
N LYS A 639 -5.17 6.94 28.18
CA LYS A 639 -5.56 7.18 29.57
C LYS A 639 -4.37 7.52 30.45
N PRO A 640 -4.44 8.58 31.29
CA PRO A 640 -3.38 8.92 32.20
C PRO A 640 -3.05 7.80 33.20
N GLY A 641 -1.74 7.58 33.45
CA GLY A 641 -1.24 6.63 34.43
C GLY A 641 -1.30 5.16 34.01
N VAL A 642 -1.79 4.84 32.81
CA VAL A 642 -1.70 3.50 32.24
C VAL A 642 -0.25 3.22 31.82
N LYS A 643 0.23 2.03 32.14
CA LYS A 643 1.53 1.58 31.65
C LYS A 643 1.39 1.13 30.19
N TYR A 644 1.83 1.99 29.29
CA TYR A 644 1.91 1.66 27.87
C TYR A 644 3.25 1.02 27.55
N PRO A 645 3.30 0.03 26.64
CA PRO A 645 4.55 -0.56 26.19
C PRO A 645 5.43 0.46 25.47
N ALA A 646 6.70 0.15 25.37
CA ALA A 646 7.63 0.91 24.52
C ALA A 646 7.07 1.06 23.12
N THR A 647 7.04 2.29 22.61
CA THR A 647 6.38 2.59 21.32
C THR A 647 7.29 3.44 20.44
N LEU A 648 7.51 3.01 19.21
CA LEU A 648 8.18 3.76 18.15
C LEU A 648 7.15 4.18 17.10
N LEU A 649 6.87 5.48 17.05
CA LEU A 649 6.04 6.11 16.04
C LEU A 649 6.94 6.65 14.92
N THR A 650 6.63 6.34 13.66
CA THR A 650 7.38 6.88 12.52
C THR A 650 6.45 7.55 11.51
N ALA A 651 6.90 8.64 10.89
CA ALA A 651 6.17 9.34 9.83
C ALA A 651 7.14 9.94 8.80
N GLY A 652 6.64 10.30 7.63
CA GLY A 652 7.33 11.12 6.65
C GLY A 652 6.80 12.55 6.68
N GLU A 653 7.68 13.55 6.58
CA GLU A 653 7.25 14.95 6.53
C GLU A 653 6.47 15.26 5.25
N ASN A 654 6.86 14.62 4.13
CA ASN A 654 6.28 14.80 2.80
C ASN A 654 5.16 13.77 2.50
N ASP A 655 4.57 13.19 3.53
CA ASP A 655 3.50 12.20 3.35
C ASP A 655 2.21 12.91 2.90
N MET A 656 1.86 12.73 1.63
CA MET A 656 0.67 13.31 1.00
C MET A 656 -0.60 12.46 1.21
N ARG A 657 -0.48 11.30 1.86
CA ARG A 657 -1.60 10.42 2.21
C ARG A 657 -2.02 10.61 3.64
N VAL A 658 -1.15 10.24 4.58
CA VAL A 658 -1.41 10.28 6.02
C VAL A 658 -0.59 11.38 6.66
N HIS A 659 -1.26 12.43 7.07
CA HIS A 659 -0.61 13.60 7.64
C HIS A 659 0.22 13.24 8.89
N PRO A 660 1.48 13.71 9.04
CA PRO A 660 2.35 13.38 10.18
C PRO A 660 1.83 13.86 11.54
N LEU A 661 0.79 14.71 11.57
CA LEU A 661 0.10 15.12 12.80
C LEU A 661 -0.31 13.94 13.68
N HIS A 662 -0.74 12.84 13.07
CA HIS A 662 -1.21 11.66 13.81
C HIS A 662 -0.11 11.07 14.70
N ALA A 663 1.09 10.90 14.15
CA ALA A 663 2.24 10.44 14.92
C ALA A 663 2.69 11.46 15.96
N ARG A 664 2.70 12.76 15.61
CA ARG A 664 3.07 13.88 16.51
C ARG A 664 2.14 13.96 17.70
N LYS A 665 0.83 14.03 17.48
CA LYS A 665 -0.17 14.13 18.55
C LYS A 665 -0.15 12.90 19.46
N MET A 666 -0.03 11.70 18.88
CA MET A 666 0.01 10.46 19.65
C MET A 666 1.28 10.38 20.51
N ALA A 667 2.44 10.74 19.98
CA ALA A 667 3.67 10.80 20.77
C ALA A 667 3.50 11.74 21.97
N ALA A 668 2.99 12.96 21.74
CA ALA A 668 2.80 13.95 22.78
C ALA A 668 1.87 13.45 23.91
N ILE A 669 0.70 12.91 23.55
CA ILE A 669 -0.27 12.44 24.55
C ILE A 669 0.22 11.19 25.28
N MET A 670 0.87 10.24 24.61
CA MET A 670 1.42 9.06 25.26
C MET A 670 2.57 9.42 26.19
N GLN A 671 3.49 10.30 25.79
CA GLN A 671 4.60 10.79 26.62
C GLN A 671 4.11 11.49 27.89
N ALA A 672 3.04 12.28 27.78
CA ALA A 672 2.45 13.00 28.91
C ALA A 672 1.60 12.11 29.83
N SER A 673 1.06 11.01 29.34
CA SER A 673 0.05 10.19 30.03
C SER A 673 0.58 8.87 30.55
N SER A 674 1.66 8.32 29.94
CA SER A 674 2.18 7.00 30.31
C SER A 674 2.60 6.92 31.77
N GLY A 675 2.20 5.85 32.45
CA GLY A 675 2.69 5.48 33.77
C GLY A 675 3.93 4.57 33.74
N SER A 676 4.49 4.34 32.54
CA SER A 676 5.69 3.53 32.35
C SER A 676 6.97 4.29 32.70
N ASP A 677 8.04 3.54 32.96
CA ASP A 677 9.38 4.11 33.07
C ASP A 677 9.93 4.46 31.69
N ILE A 678 10.09 5.75 31.41
CA ILE A 678 10.55 6.27 30.12
C ILE A 678 11.93 5.78 29.70
N GLN A 679 12.76 5.31 30.66
CA GLN A 679 14.08 4.74 30.36
C GLN A 679 14.00 3.28 29.91
N ALA A 680 13.02 2.54 30.43
CA ALA A 680 12.79 1.14 30.09
C ALA A 680 11.80 0.99 28.93
N GLU A 681 10.74 1.77 28.91
CA GLU A 681 9.61 1.70 27.98
C GLU A 681 9.38 3.08 27.32
N PRO A 682 10.32 3.57 26.46
CA PRO A 682 10.23 4.90 25.89
C PRO A 682 9.14 5.01 24.82
N ILE A 683 8.55 6.20 24.73
CA ILE A 683 7.70 6.61 23.61
C ILE A 683 8.54 7.49 22.69
N LEU A 684 8.87 6.95 21.51
CA LEU A 684 9.76 7.57 20.54
C LEU A 684 8.99 8.03 19.31
N LEU A 685 9.37 9.17 18.76
CA LEU A 685 8.86 9.70 17.49
C LEU A 685 10.04 9.93 16.54
N TRP A 686 9.92 9.40 15.33
CA TRP A 686 10.81 9.70 14.22
C TRP A 686 10.01 10.23 13.03
N VAL A 687 10.19 11.50 12.67
CA VAL A 687 9.63 12.09 11.44
C VAL A 687 10.77 12.33 10.45
N ASP A 688 10.80 11.53 9.38
CA ASP A 688 11.80 11.66 8.34
C ASP A 688 11.50 12.86 7.44
N ARG A 689 12.43 13.84 7.42
CA ARG A 689 12.25 15.10 6.67
C ARG A 689 12.32 14.91 5.15
N ASP A 690 12.96 13.83 4.69
CA ASP A 690 13.21 13.55 3.28
C ASP A 690 12.34 12.40 2.74
N ALA A 691 11.26 12.05 3.45
CA ALA A 691 10.40 10.93 3.09
C ALA A 691 8.92 11.29 3.09
N GLY A 692 8.15 10.56 2.26
CA GLY A 692 6.69 10.54 2.25
C GLY A 692 6.13 9.26 2.89
N HIS A 693 5.07 8.69 2.31
CA HIS A 693 4.36 7.50 2.84
C HIS A 693 5.17 6.19 2.75
N GLY A 694 6.35 6.20 2.16
CA GLY A 694 7.26 5.05 2.09
C GLY A 694 7.83 4.75 0.71
N GLY A 695 7.23 5.27 -0.36
CA GLY A 695 7.76 5.17 -1.72
C GLY A 695 8.98 6.07 -1.96
N GLY A 696 9.85 5.68 -2.91
CA GLY A 696 10.94 6.53 -3.39
C GLY A 696 12.15 6.71 -2.47
N LYS A 697 12.15 6.13 -1.27
CA LYS A 697 13.23 6.30 -0.30
C LYS A 697 14.52 5.63 -0.77
N PRO A 698 15.69 6.33 -0.79
CA PRO A 698 16.99 5.79 -1.16
C PRO A 698 17.40 4.59 -0.27
N LEU A 699 18.22 3.69 -0.83
CA LEU A 699 18.65 2.47 -0.14
C LEU A 699 19.24 2.71 1.25
N HIS A 700 20.11 3.70 1.42
CA HIS A 700 20.78 4.00 2.68
C HIS A 700 19.80 4.47 3.77
N LEU A 701 18.77 5.24 3.42
CA LEU A 701 17.71 5.65 4.35
C LEU A 701 16.81 4.46 4.73
N ARG A 702 16.54 3.57 3.77
CA ARG A 702 15.81 2.33 4.06
C ARG A 702 16.56 1.40 5.02
N ILE A 703 17.89 1.29 4.86
CA ILE A 703 18.74 0.51 5.77
C ILE A 703 18.65 1.09 7.19
N ARG A 704 18.76 2.42 7.33
CA ARG A 704 18.62 3.10 8.62
C ARG A 704 17.28 2.80 9.28
N ASP A 705 16.18 2.98 8.55
CA ASP A 705 14.83 2.80 9.08
C ASP A 705 14.57 1.35 9.52
N ILE A 706 15.04 0.39 8.73
CA ILE A 706 14.93 -1.04 9.09
C ILE A 706 15.78 -1.35 10.31
N ALA A 707 17.00 -0.78 10.39
CA ALA A 707 17.86 -0.93 11.55
C ALA A 707 17.20 -0.36 12.82
N ASP A 708 16.60 0.82 12.74
CA ASP A 708 15.86 1.45 13.84
C ASP A 708 14.76 0.52 14.37
N GLN A 709 13.90 0.05 13.48
CA GLN A 709 12.79 -0.82 13.83
C GLN A 709 13.25 -2.17 14.41
N ARG A 710 14.26 -2.79 13.80
CA ARG A 710 14.78 -4.08 14.28
C ARG A 710 15.51 -3.93 15.62
N MET A 711 16.36 -2.90 15.78
CA MET A 711 17.04 -2.63 17.03
C MET A 711 16.06 -2.34 18.16
N PHE A 712 15.03 -1.54 17.90
CA PHE A 712 13.99 -1.24 18.88
C PHE A 712 13.29 -2.54 19.35
N MET A 713 12.84 -3.39 18.41
CA MET A 713 12.20 -4.66 18.76
C MET A 713 13.16 -5.61 19.48
N MET A 714 14.40 -5.74 19.00
CA MET A 714 15.40 -6.61 19.65
C MET A 714 15.70 -6.14 21.08
N TRP A 715 15.78 -4.83 21.29
CA TRP A 715 16.00 -4.25 22.60
C TRP A 715 14.86 -4.55 23.56
N GLN A 716 13.64 -4.17 23.17
CA GLN A 716 12.47 -4.27 24.02
C GLN A 716 12.02 -5.71 24.28
N LEU A 717 12.33 -6.64 23.39
CA LEU A 717 11.98 -8.06 23.55
C LEU A 717 13.16 -8.91 24.09
N GLY A 718 14.22 -8.26 24.61
CA GLY A 718 15.29 -8.92 25.35
C GLY A 718 16.22 -9.78 24.49
N MET A 719 16.51 -9.41 23.25
CA MET A 719 17.35 -10.16 22.32
C MET A 719 18.82 -9.72 22.31
N PHE A 720 19.20 -8.76 23.13
CA PHE A 720 20.62 -8.42 23.31
C PHE A 720 21.25 -9.43 24.26
N ASP A 721 22.38 -10.02 23.85
CA ASP A 721 23.20 -10.85 24.74
C ASP A 721 23.70 -9.96 25.89
N GLU A 722 23.66 -10.49 27.14
CA GLU A 722 24.26 -9.87 28.34
C GLU A 722 25.77 -9.69 28.23
#